data_c9690a5d8ea2243b238e4ec0534524f5
#
_entry.id   c9690a5d8ea2243b238e4ec0534524f5
#
_cell.length_a   1.000
_cell.length_b   1.000
_cell.length_c   1.000
_cell.angle_alpha   90.00
_cell.angle_beta   90.00
_cell.angle_gamma   90.00
#
_symmetry.space_group_name_H-M   'P 1'
#
loop_
_entity.id
_entity.type
_entity.pdbx_description
1 polymer ?
#
loop_
_entity_poly.entity_id
_entity_poly.type
_entity_poly.pdbx_seq_one_letter_code
_entity_poly.pdbx_strand_id
1 'polypeptide(L)'
;MPSVIRVRGARVHNLKDVDVDVPLNEFVAVAGVSGSGKSSLALGTLYAEGSRRYLESLATYTRRRISQAAKASVDEVAHVPAALALRQRPGVPDVRSTFGTATELLNHLRLLFSRVGSYLCPNGHRVPPSRNVALEVPLTCPECAESFYGLGAEEMAFNSGGACPVCEGTGVQRVVNRASLVPDESLTIDEGAVSPWGSLMWKLMKDVAREMGVRTNVPFRDLSDAEKAIVYEGPAEKRHIVVATKTGGAELDFTYFNAVATVENALAKAKDEKALARVEKYLITRTCPACDGTRLGERVRSTLIEGIDLGEASRLTLTELREWVQRVPGLVPDEVAPMARVIVDEMTEPMDRLVQLGLSYLSLDRASSTLSNGERQRVQLARAVRNRTTGVLYVLDEPTIGLHPSNVDGVLAIIRELLADGNSAVVVDHDTRVLAAADHLIEIGPGAGADGGRVIFQGPINEAFHAPASRIGPYMAGVRRVERAAGESDQGADIDGRGALHLETNQIHTVRPLSVDIPLGSLTAVTGVSGSGKTTLVLESLVPALRARLAGEPLPGHVRDVDAAGISRVNLIDATPIGVNVRSTVATYSGVLDELRRAFARTEEAQAAGLKPGAFSYNTGSLRCPTCDGTGQITLDVQFLPDVDIECTDCRGSRYGAQASQIRRDGLSLPAIMAMSVDEARVAVRGLKKAGAILETLAGLGLGYLTLGEATPALSGGEAQRLKLASEMGRRQDGTLFVFDEPTIGLHPDDVQVLLNVLQHLIERGATVLVIEHDLDLIRCADWVIDMGPGGGMEGGRIVAQGTPTDIAANEASVTGRYLR
;
A
#
# COMPACT_ATOMS: atom_id res chain seq x y z
N MET A 1 -7.33 -23.13 34.82
CA MET A 1 -7.20 -21.78 34.18
C MET A 1 -8.52 -21.51 33.48
N PRO A 2 -8.94 -20.25 33.30
CA PRO A 2 -10.15 -19.96 32.53
C PRO A 2 -9.97 -20.50 31.09
N SER A 3 -11.00 -21.07 30.53
CA SER A 3 -11.00 -21.65 29.17
C SER A 3 -11.55 -20.70 28.11
N VAL A 4 -12.11 -19.54 28.52
CA VAL A 4 -12.74 -18.58 27.63
C VAL A 4 -12.46 -17.14 28.06
N ILE A 5 -12.30 -16.24 27.08
CA ILE A 5 -12.39 -14.79 27.26
C ILE A 5 -13.88 -14.43 27.22
N ARG A 6 -14.38 -13.72 28.23
CA ARG A 6 -15.77 -13.26 28.27
C ARG A 6 -15.84 -11.80 27.92
N VAL A 7 -16.61 -11.46 26.91
CA VAL A 7 -16.95 -10.09 26.53
C VAL A 7 -18.42 -9.86 26.78
N ARG A 8 -18.79 -8.76 27.46
CA ARG A 8 -20.17 -8.40 27.74
C ARG A 8 -20.39 -6.93 27.42
N GLY A 9 -21.48 -6.66 26.72
CA GLY A 9 -21.89 -5.30 26.40
C GLY A 9 -20.91 -4.54 25.51
N ALA A 10 -20.31 -5.14 24.49
CA ALA A 10 -19.40 -4.45 23.58
C ALA A 10 -20.17 -3.52 22.62
N ARG A 11 -19.76 -2.22 22.61
CA ARG A 11 -20.38 -1.12 21.83
C ARG A 11 -19.34 -0.32 21.05
N VAL A 12 -18.25 -0.96 20.67
CA VAL A 12 -17.18 -0.32 19.89
C VAL A 12 -17.66 -0.12 18.46
N HIS A 13 -17.58 1.11 17.95
CA HIS A 13 -18.04 1.51 16.61
C HIS A 13 -19.50 1.10 16.36
N ASN A 14 -19.74 0.15 15.45
CA ASN A 14 -21.08 -0.31 15.07
C ASN A 14 -21.58 -1.51 15.88
N LEU A 15 -20.82 -2.03 16.84
CA LEU A 15 -21.27 -3.13 17.70
C LEU A 15 -22.47 -2.71 18.57
N LYS A 16 -23.46 -3.59 18.67
CA LYS A 16 -24.74 -3.35 19.34
C LYS A 16 -24.89 -4.23 20.57
N ASP A 17 -24.21 -3.83 21.65
CA ASP A 17 -24.32 -4.48 22.95
C ASP A 17 -24.00 -5.99 22.85
N VAL A 18 -22.82 -6.29 22.30
CA VAL A 18 -22.43 -7.65 21.94
C VAL A 18 -21.89 -8.39 23.15
N ASP A 19 -22.49 -9.56 23.42
CA ASP A 19 -22.00 -10.57 24.34
C ASP A 19 -21.38 -11.72 23.54
N VAL A 20 -20.12 -12.10 23.86
CA VAL A 20 -19.44 -13.19 23.20
C VAL A 20 -18.43 -13.87 24.14
N ASP A 21 -18.32 -15.19 24.02
CA ASP A 21 -17.33 -16.02 24.72
C ASP A 21 -16.32 -16.54 23.69
N VAL A 22 -15.04 -16.15 23.83
CA VAL A 22 -13.97 -16.53 22.90
C VAL A 22 -13.12 -17.61 23.55
N PRO A 23 -13.07 -18.85 23.01
CA PRO A 23 -12.25 -19.93 23.55
C PRO A 23 -10.75 -19.57 23.56
N LEU A 24 -10.04 -20.00 24.60
CA LEU A 24 -8.59 -19.87 24.71
C LEU A 24 -7.91 -21.15 24.21
N ASN A 25 -6.68 -21.01 23.70
CA ASN A 25 -5.87 -22.09 23.12
C ASN A 25 -6.55 -22.76 21.89
N GLU A 26 -7.41 -22.02 21.23
CA GLU A 26 -8.09 -22.43 20.01
C GLU A 26 -7.86 -21.44 18.89
N PHE A 27 -8.05 -21.88 17.64
CA PHE A 27 -8.16 -21.02 16.46
C PHE A 27 -9.62 -20.57 16.33
N VAL A 28 -9.88 -19.31 16.67
CA VAL A 28 -11.20 -18.70 16.56
C VAL A 28 -11.26 -17.82 15.32
N ALA A 29 -12.12 -18.14 14.37
CA ALA A 29 -12.39 -17.31 13.20
C ALA A 29 -13.48 -16.28 13.50
N VAL A 30 -13.31 -15.07 12.98
CA VAL A 30 -14.33 -14.01 13.02
C VAL A 30 -14.72 -13.65 11.59
N ALA A 31 -15.96 -13.97 11.21
CA ALA A 31 -16.50 -13.77 9.87
C ALA A 31 -17.65 -12.76 9.83
N GLY A 32 -18.11 -12.42 8.63
CA GLY A 32 -19.26 -11.56 8.36
C GLY A 32 -19.02 -10.63 7.17
N VAL A 33 -20.06 -10.00 6.67
CA VAL A 33 -19.98 -9.07 5.53
C VAL A 33 -19.11 -7.85 5.83
N SER A 34 -18.64 -7.16 4.80
CA SER A 34 -17.86 -5.91 4.96
C SER A 34 -18.69 -4.89 5.75
N GLY A 35 -18.04 -4.19 6.71
CA GLY A 35 -18.73 -3.21 7.57
C GLY A 35 -19.67 -3.81 8.65
N SER A 36 -19.67 -5.13 8.88
CA SER A 36 -20.52 -5.76 9.92
C SER A 36 -20.02 -5.55 11.35
N GLY A 37 -18.74 -5.21 11.57
CA GLY A 37 -18.15 -4.99 12.89
C GLY A 37 -17.09 -6.01 13.34
N LYS A 38 -16.57 -6.84 12.44
CA LYS A 38 -15.53 -7.84 12.72
C LYS A 38 -14.29 -7.25 13.39
N SER A 39 -13.69 -6.24 12.76
CA SER A 39 -12.49 -5.57 13.29
C SER A 39 -12.83 -4.77 14.56
N SER A 40 -14.08 -4.33 14.76
CA SER A 40 -14.53 -3.69 16.00
C SER A 40 -14.52 -4.68 17.18
N LEU A 41 -14.87 -5.95 16.95
CA LEU A 41 -14.76 -7.01 17.97
C LEU A 41 -13.30 -7.42 18.18
N ALA A 42 -12.60 -7.80 17.11
CA ALA A 42 -11.25 -8.37 17.19
C ALA A 42 -10.21 -7.34 17.64
N LEU A 43 -10.09 -6.22 16.92
CA LEU A 43 -9.11 -5.18 17.21
C LEU A 43 -9.59 -4.15 18.23
N GLY A 44 -10.83 -3.67 18.04
CA GLY A 44 -11.41 -2.60 18.88
C GLY A 44 -11.78 -3.05 20.28
N THR A 45 -12.00 -4.34 20.50
CA THR A 45 -12.39 -4.88 21.83
C THR A 45 -11.32 -5.82 22.37
N LEU A 46 -11.10 -6.98 21.77
CA LEU A 46 -10.20 -8.02 22.31
C LEU A 46 -8.75 -7.56 22.38
N TYR A 47 -8.19 -7.09 21.26
CA TYR A 47 -6.83 -6.58 21.23
C TYR A 47 -6.66 -5.34 22.11
N ALA A 48 -7.58 -4.37 22.01
CA ALA A 48 -7.50 -3.13 22.78
C ALA A 48 -7.44 -3.38 24.29
N GLU A 49 -8.32 -4.26 24.82
CA GLU A 49 -8.34 -4.59 26.25
C GLU A 49 -7.16 -5.48 26.68
N GLY A 50 -6.75 -6.46 25.85
CA GLY A 50 -5.60 -7.32 26.17
C GLY A 50 -4.29 -6.54 26.16
N SER A 51 -4.09 -5.67 25.14
CA SER A 51 -2.92 -4.77 25.05
C SER A 51 -2.90 -3.76 26.21
N ARG A 52 -4.03 -3.11 26.51
CA ARG A 52 -4.16 -2.14 27.59
C ARG A 52 -3.77 -2.75 28.96
N ARG A 53 -4.32 -3.91 29.31
CA ARG A 53 -4.04 -4.56 30.59
C ARG A 53 -2.58 -5.00 30.71
N TYR A 54 -2.00 -5.48 29.61
CA TYR A 54 -0.57 -5.77 29.56
C TYR A 54 0.27 -4.52 29.83
N LEU A 55 -0.03 -3.40 29.15
CA LEU A 55 0.67 -2.14 29.35
C LEU A 55 0.48 -1.55 30.73
N GLU A 56 -0.69 -1.71 31.35
CA GLU A 56 -0.95 -1.29 32.73
C GLU A 56 -0.09 -2.04 33.76
N SER A 57 0.32 -3.28 33.46
CA SER A 57 1.25 -4.04 34.32
C SER A 57 2.70 -3.56 34.26
N LEU A 58 3.06 -2.76 33.25
CA LEU A 58 4.41 -2.23 33.07
C LEU A 58 4.69 -1.00 33.94
N ALA A 59 5.97 -0.73 34.21
CA ALA A 59 6.40 0.46 34.94
C ALA A 59 5.94 1.76 34.22
N THR A 60 5.61 2.79 34.98
CA THR A 60 5.07 4.08 34.48
C THR A 60 5.97 4.74 33.43
N TYR A 61 7.29 4.60 33.53
CA TYR A 61 8.24 5.13 32.54
C TYR A 61 8.10 4.45 31.17
N THR A 62 7.97 3.12 31.14
CA THR A 62 7.76 2.34 29.92
C THR A 62 6.41 2.64 29.30
N ARG A 63 5.36 2.77 30.12
CA ARG A 63 3.99 3.10 29.74
C ARG A 63 3.88 4.41 28.95
N ARG A 64 4.66 5.44 29.34
CA ARG A 64 4.66 6.75 28.68
C ARG A 64 5.29 6.76 27.28
N ARG A 65 6.06 5.73 26.91
CA ARG A 65 6.76 5.63 25.62
C ARG A 65 6.06 4.72 24.62
N ILE A 66 5.02 4.02 25.04
CA ILE A 66 4.27 3.09 24.18
C ILE A 66 2.89 3.69 23.94
N SER A 67 2.48 3.79 22.67
CA SER A 67 1.13 4.23 22.31
C SER A 67 0.08 3.32 22.94
N GLN A 68 -0.80 3.87 23.75
CA GLN A 68 -1.85 3.13 24.42
C GLN A 68 -3.03 2.96 23.45
N ALA A 69 -3.59 1.73 23.37
CA ALA A 69 -4.87 1.52 22.75
C ALA A 69 -5.95 2.29 23.54
N ALA A 70 -6.88 2.91 22.82
CA ALA A 70 -8.04 3.55 23.46
C ALA A 70 -8.83 2.50 24.25
N LYS A 71 -9.42 2.91 25.39
CA LYS A 71 -10.29 2.04 26.18
C LYS A 71 -11.50 1.63 25.33
N ALA A 72 -11.74 0.33 25.23
CA ALA A 72 -12.90 -0.17 24.52
C ALA A 72 -14.22 0.26 25.22
N SER A 73 -15.24 0.57 24.43
CA SER A 73 -16.60 0.79 24.94
C SER A 73 -17.26 -0.57 25.17
N VAL A 74 -17.07 -1.11 26.38
CA VAL A 74 -17.50 -2.43 26.79
C VAL A 74 -17.82 -2.43 28.28
N ASP A 75 -18.83 -3.21 28.69
CA ASP A 75 -19.20 -3.31 30.12
C ASP A 75 -18.17 -4.17 30.87
N GLU A 76 -17.82 -5.34 30.33
CA GLU A 76 -16.83 -6.24 30.92
C GLU A 76 -16.05 -7.03 29.86
N VAL A 77 -14.74 -7.18 30.05
CA VAL A 77 -13.92 -8.18 29.37
C VAL A 77 -13.14 -8.96 30.43
N ALA A 78 -13.44 -10.23 30.62
CA ALA A 78 -12.79 -11.09 31.61
C ALA A 78 -11.83 -12.09 30.93
N HIS A 79 -10.71 -12.39 31.62
CA HIS A 79 -9.74 -13.42 31.23
C HIS A 79 -9.01 -13.18 29.88
N VAL A 80 -8.92 -11.93 29.41
CA VAL A 80 -8.17 -11.61 28.20
C VAL A 80 -6.67 -11.67 28.50
N PRO A 81 -5.86 -12.47 27.75
CA PRO A 81 -4.42 -12.49 27.86
C PRO A 81 -3.79 -11.19 27.34
N ALA A 82 -2.45 -11.07 27.50
CA ALA A 82 -1.69 -10.10 26.72
C ALA A 82 -1.97 -10.32 25.22
N ALA A 83 -2.31 -9.27 24.51
CA ALA A 83 -2.70 -9.39 23.11
C ALA A 83 -1.72 -8.70 22.16
N LEU A 84 -1.40 -9.38 21.06
CA LEU A 84 -0.62 -8.86 19.93
C LEU A 84 -1.51 -8.83 18.70
N ALA A 85 -1.51 -7.70 17.97
CA ALA A 85 -2.28 -7.57 16.74
C ALA A 85 -1.38 -7.47 15.51
N LEU A 86 -1.75 -8.20 14.48
CA LEU A 86 -1.25 -8.04 13.12
C LEU A 86 -2.34 -7.40 12.27
N ARG A 87 -2.18 -6.10 12.02
CA ARG A 87 -3.20 -5.29 11.34
C ARG A 87 -3.06 -5.41 9.83
N GLN A 88 -4.15 -5.29 9.11
CA GLN A 88 -4.21 -5.25 7.65
C GLN A 88 -3.28 -4.19 7.04
N ARG A 89 -3.12 -3.04 7.69
CA ARG A 89 -2.21 -1.97 7.27
C ARG A 89 -1.14 -1.72 8.32
N PRO A 90 0.03 -2.38 8.19
CA PRO A 90 1.19 -2.05 9.03
C PRO A 90 1.65 -0.61 8.79
N GLY A 91 2.21 0.03 9.81
CA GLY A 91 2.77 1.39 9.69
C GLY A 91 3.78 1.51 8.54
N VAL A 92 3.90 2.72 8.00
CA VAL A 92 4.87 3.01 6.92
C VAL A 92 6.28 2.90 7.48
N PRO A 93 7.15 2.05 6.89
CA PRO A 93 8.52 1.88 7.37
C PRO A 93 9.38 3.11 7.07
N ASP A 94 10.45 3.30 7.86
CA ASP A 94 11.50 4.29 7.59
C ASP A 94 12.14 4.03 6.20
N VAL A 95 12.63 5.08 5.56
CA VAL A 95 13.32 5.05 4.26
C VAL A 95 14.56 4.14 4.25
N ARG A 96 15.18 3.93 5.41
CA ARG A 96 16.30 3.01 5.61
C ARG A 96 15.88 1.57 5.94
N SER A 97 14.60 1.31 6.13
CA SER A 97 14.11 -0.04 6.40
C SER A 97 14.13 -0.89 5.14
N THR A 98 14.68 -2.11 5.25
CA THR A 98 14.65 -3.13 4.19
C THR A 98 13.96 -4.40 4.68
N PHE A 99 13.62 -5.30 3.76
CA PHE A 99 13.12 -6.62 4.10
C PHE A 99 14.08 -7.34 5.05
N GLY A 100 15.40 -7.25 4.80
CA GLY A 100 16.42 -7.84 5.66
C GLY A 100 16.47 -7.26 7.07
N THR A 101 16.24 -5.94 7.25
CA THR A 101 16.15 -5.34 8.59
C THR A 101 14.81 -5.66 9.25
N ALA A 102 13.72 -5.69 8.49
CA ALA A 102 12.40 -6.02 9.00
C ALA A 102 12.29 -7.49 9.48
N THR A 103 13.00 -8.43 8.83
CA THR A 103 13.07 -9.84 9.21
C THR A 103 14.19 -10.17 10.20
N GLU A 104 15.10 -9.21 10.48
CA GLU A 104 16.33 -9.37 11.25
C GLU A 104 17.38 -10.32 10.62
N LEU A 105 17.07 -10.91 9.46
CA LEU A 105 18.00 -11.79 8.75
C LEU A 105 19.30 -11.08 8.36
N LEU A 106 19.23 -9.79 8.06
CA LEU A 106 20.40 -8.99 7.74
C LEU A 106 21.38 -8.89 8.93
N ASN A 107 20.91 -8.98 10.18
CA ASN A 107 21.77 -8.97 11.36
C ASN A 107 22.65 -10.24 11.40
N HIS A 108 22.03 -11.39 11.12
CA HIS A 108 22.76 -12.67 11.05
C HIS A 108 23.70 -12.71 9.84
N LEU A 109 23.27 -12.19 8.70
CA LEU A 109 24.12 -12.13 7.51
C LEU A 109 25.34 -11.24 7.75
N ARG A 110 25.18 -10.06 8.38
CA ARG A 110 26.29 -9.20 8.81
C ARG A 110 27.23 -9.94 9.79
N LEU A 111 26.66 -10.67 10.74
CA LEU A 111 27.44 -11.47 11.67
C LEU A 111 28.25 -12.56 10.94
N LEU A 112 27.66 -13.21 9.95
CA LEU A 112 28.34 -14.21 9.13
C LEU A 112 29.52 -13.57 8.39
N PHE A 113 29.33 -12.45 7.67
CA PHE A 113 30.42 -11.73 6.98
C PHE A 113 31.51 -11.24 7.94
N SER A 114 31.13 -10.73 9.11
CA SER A 114 32.09 -10.31 10.13
C SER A 114 32.96 -11.46 10.63
N ARG A 115 32.40 -12.63 10.85
CA ARG A 115 33.09 -13.74 11.52
C ARG A 115 33.84 -14.65 10.57
N VAL A 116 33.36 -14.82 9.35
CA VAL A 116 33.93 -15.78 8.40
C VAL A 116 34.30 -15.16 7.04
N GLY A 117 34.25 -13.83 6.91
CA GLY A 117 34.66 -13.11 5.71
C GLY A 117 36.20 -13.00 5.62
N SER A 118 36.69 -12.91 4.39
CA SER A 118 38.06 -12.53 4.10
C SER A 118 38.15 -10.99 3.99
N TYR A 119 39.19 -10.40 4.59
CA TYR A 119 39.38 -8.95 4.67
C TYR A 119 40.49 -8.44 3.76
N LEU A 120 40.46 -7.17 3.38
CA LEU A 120 41.59 -6.49 2.81
C LEU A 120 42.41 -5.82 3.93
N CYS A 121 43.72 -6.03 3.94
CA CYS A 121 44.61 -5.27 4.79
C CYS A 121 44.69 -3.81 4.28
N PRO A 122 45.26 -2.86 5.06
CA PRO A 122 45.42 -1.47 4.61
C PRO A 122 46.23 -1.31 3.34
N ASN A 123 47.09 -2.27 3.01
CA ASN A 123 47.92 -2.30 1.79
C ASN A 123 47.22 -3.05 0.62
N GLY A 124 45.96 -3.45 0.77
CA GLY A 124 45.18 -4.06 -0.31
C GLY A 124 45.35 -5.58 -0.50
N HIS A 125 46.06 -6.29 0.37
CA HIS A 125 46.20 -7.74 0.27
C HIS A 125 45.04 -8.46 0.94
N ARG A 126 44.59 -9.59 0.36
CA ARG A 126 43.49 -10.38 0.88
C ARG A 126 43.97 -11.26 2.05
N VAL A 127 43.35 -11.09 3.22
CA VAL A 127 43.61 -11.87 4.40
C VAL A 127 42.49 -12.91 4.57
N PRO A 128 42.84 -14.22 4.70
CA PRO A 128 41.81 -15.26 4.83
C PRO A 128 40.99 -15.12 6.12
N PRO A 129 39.82 -15.77 6.20
CA PRO A 129 38.99 -15.83 7.43
C PRO A 129 39.81 -16.35 8.61
N SER A 130 39.59 -15.74 9.77
CA SER A 130 40.24 -16.13 11.01
C SER A 130 39.35 -15.91 12.22
N ARG A 131 39.45 -16.78 13.23
CA ARG A 131 38.77 -16.63 14.52
C ARG A 131 39.17 -15.36 15.29
N ASN A 132 40.28 -14.72 14.89
CA ASN A 132 40.77 -13.51 15.52
C ASN A 132 39.73 -12.40 15.55
N VAL A 133 38.88 -12.29 14.51
CA VAL A 133 37.80 -11.29 14.49
C VAL A 133 36.78 -11.57 15.59
N ALA A 134 36.47 -12.85 15.86
CA ALA A 134 35.55 -13.22 16.94
C ALA A 134 36.15 -13.00 18.33
N LEU A 135 37.48 -13.10 18.44
CA LEU A 135 38.24 -12.88 19.69
C LEU A 135 38.63 -11.40 19.90
N GLU A 136 38.24 -10.50 18.96
CA GLU A 136 38.60 -9.08 19.00
C GLU A 136 40.11 -8.83 19.07
N VAL A 137 40.90 -9.68 18.42
CA VAL A 137 42.35 -9.50 18.29
C VAL A 137 42.71 -9.13 16.85
N PRO A 138 43.87 -8.46 16.63
CA PRO A 138 44.27 -8.05 15.31
C PRO A 138 44.45 -9.22 14.33
N LEU A 139 44.14 -8.98 13.07
CA LEU A 139 44.54 -9.82 11.95
C LEU A 139 45.95 -9.40 11.51
N THR A 140 46.81 -10.34 11.15
CA THR A 140 48.11 -10.05 10.56
C THR A 140 48.12 -10.48 9.10
N CYS A 141 48.42 -9.57 8.22
CA CYS A 141 48.49 -9.86 6.79
C CYS A 141 49.64 -10.83 6.50
N PRO A 142 49.43 -11.96 5.83
CA PRO A 142 50.46 -12.93 5.53
C PRO A 142 51.46 -12.42 4.50
N GLU A 143 51.13 -11.41 3.68
CA GLU A 143 51.99 -10.88 2.62
C GLU A 143 52.85 -9.70 3.07
N CYS A 144 52.30 -8.77 3.88
CA CYS A 144 53.03 -7.56 4.27
C CYS A 144 53.23 -7.40 5.78
N ALA A 145 52.77 -8.36 6.60
CA ALA A 145 52.85 -8.37 8.06
C ALA A 145 52.11 -7.19 8.76
N GLU A 146 51.31 -6.41 8.02
CA GLU A 146 50.53 -5.33 8.59
C GLU A 146 49.46 -5.90 9.52
N SER A 147 49.28 -5.28 10.69
CA SER A 147 48.29 -5.67 11.68
C SER A 147 47.11 -4.70 11.68
N PHE A 148 45.88 -5.22 11.59
CA PHE A 148 44.63 -4.45 11.56
C PHE A 148 43.50 -5.22 12.18
N TYR A 149 42.42 -4.53 12.51
CA TYR A 149 41.20 -5.18 13.02
C TYR A 149 40.19 -5.44 11.89
N GLY A 150 39.56 -6.63 11.92
CA GLY A 150 38.40 -6.93 11.11
C GLY A 150 37.17 -6.12 11.56
N LEU A 151 36.15 -6.03 10.71
CA LEU A 151 34.93 -5.31 11.01
C LEU A 151 34.02 -6.09 11.93
N GLY A 152 33.53 -5.46 12.99
CA GLY A 152 32.43 -5.99 13.80
C GLY A 152 31.11 -6.00 13.01
N ALA A 153 30.16 -6.86 13.40
CA ALA A 153 28.88 -6.95 12.71
C ALA A 153 28.10 -5.62 12.71
N GLU A 154 28.24 -4.80 13.74
CA GLU A 154 27.62 -3.47 13.82
C GLU A 154 28.29 -2.45 12.91
N GLU A 155 29.61 -2.56 12.73
CA GLU A 155 30.36 -1.73 11.79
C GLU A 155 30.03 -2.06 10.31
N MET A 156 29.38 -3.17 10.04
CA MET A 156 28.86 -3.56 8.71
C MET A 156 27.43 -3.07 8.46
N ALA A 157 26.79 -2.40 9.42
CA ALA A 157 25.43 -1.93 9.25
C ALA A 157 25.37 -0.63 8.41
N PHE A 158 24.51 -0.60 7.41
CA PHE A 158 24.33 0.57 6.55
C PHE A 158 23.60 1.74 7.23
N ASN A 159 23.03 1.54 8.41
CA ASN A 159 22.43 2.57 9.25
C ASN A 159 23.35 3.05 10.38
N SER A 160 24.61 2.62 10.38
CA SER A 160 25.65 3.05 11.31
C SER A 160 27.01 3.15 10.61
N GLY A 161 28.07 2.61 11.16
CA GLY A 161 29.45 2.73 10.66
C GLY A 161 29.72 2.16 9.26
N GLY A 162 28.89 1.22 8.80
CA GLY A 162 28.99 0.61 7.48
C GLY A 162 28.27 1.36 6.35
N ALA A 163 27.68 2.51 6.63
CA ALA A 163 26.92 3.29 5.64
C ALA A 163 27.83 3.82 4.52
N CYS A 164 27.32 3.81 3.29
CA CYS A 164 27.94 4.53 2.18
C CYS A 164 28.00 6.04 2.50
N PRO A 165 29.17 6.69 2.45
CA PRO A 165 29.30 8.10 2.83
C PRO A 165 28.58 9.06 1.87
N VAL A 166 28.23 8.61 0.66
CA VAL A 166 27.58 9.45 -0.35
C VAL A 166 26.07 9.46 -0.21
N CYS A 167 25.45 8.32 0.07
CA CYS A 167 23.99 8.21 0.25
C CYS A 167 23.56 7.99 1.71
N GLU A 168 24.50 7.97 2.65
CA GLU A 168 24.25 7.79 4.08
C GLU A 168 23.37 6.56 4.40
N GLY A 169 23.57 5.48 3.66
CA GLY A 169 22.87 4.22 3.84
C GLY A 169 21.46 4.15 3.23
N THR A 170 21.04 5.13 2.43
CA THR A 170 19.74 5.07 1.73
C THR A 170 19.78 4.26 0.44
N GLY A 171 20.97 4.06 -0.17
CA GLY A 171 21.14 3.38 -1.45
C GLY A 171 20.76 4.22 -2.66
N VAL A 172 20.16 5.37 -2.44
CA VAL A 172 19.66 6.25 -3.50
C VAL A 172 20.11 7.69 -3.30
N GLN A 173 20.12 8.47 -4.38
CA GLN A 173 20.33 9.90 -4.35
C GLN A 173 19.16 10.63 -4.96
N ARG A 174 18.71 11.72 -4.31
CA ARG A 174 17.79 12.67 -4.92
C ARG A 174 18.60 13.70 -5.70
N VAL A 175 18.41 13.75 -6.99
CA VAL A 175 19.11 14.70 -7.88
C VAL A 175 18.10 15.53 -8.65
N VAL A 176 18.52 16.72 -9.06
CA VAL A 176 17.67 17.61 -9.83
C VAL A 176 17.41 17.01 -11.23
N ASN A 177 16.16 16.92 -11.60
CA ASN A 177 15.72 16.52 -12.93
C ASN A 177 15.81 17.70 -13.88
N ARG A 178 16.81 17.76 -14.74
CA ARG A 178 17.00 18.85 -15.70
C ARG A 178 15.79 19.07 -16.62
N ALA A 179 15.13 18.01 -17.06
CA ALA A 179 13.96 18.11 -17.94
C ALA A 179 12.77 18.82 -17.27
N SER A 180 12.65 18.71 -15.94
CA SER A 180 11.59 19.38 -15.19
C SER A 180 11.86 20.86 -14.91
N LEU A 181 13.10 21.33 -15.09
CA LEU A 181 13.46 22.73 -14.91
C LEU A 181 12.91 23.61 -16.02
N VAL A 182 12.88 23.08 -17.26
CA VAL A 182 12.32 23.74 -18.45
C VAL A 182 11.40 22.73 -19.15
N PRO A 183 10.15 22.59 -18.67
CA PRO A 183 9.22 21.58 -19.21
C PRO A 183 8.70 21.95 -20.60
N ASP A 184 8.73 23.21 -20.98
CA ASP A 184 8.32 23.71 -22.31
C ASP A 184 9.39 24.67 -22.86
N GLU A 185 10.22 24.17 -23.76
CA GLU A 185 11.26 24.94 -24.41
C GLU A 185 10.76 25.95 -25.50
N SER A 186 9.47 25.89 -25.84
CA SER A 186 8.86 26.84 -26.74
C SER A 186 8.55 28.20 -26.09
N LEU A 187 8.49 28.24 -24.75
CA LEU A 187 8.31 29.44 -23.97
C LEU A 187 9.61 30.22 -23.83
N THR A 188 9.47 31.55 -23.69
CA THR A 188 10.57 32.43 -23.31
C THR A 188 10.78 32.40 -21.78
N ILE A 189 11.97 32.80 -21.29
CA ILE A 189 12.23 32.95 -19.85
C ILE A 189 11.27 34.01 -19.25
N ASP A 190 10.95 35.05 -19.99
CA ASP A 190 9.99 36.09 -19.58
C ASP A 190 8.56 35.54 -19.40
N GLU A 191 8.17 34.55 -20.17
CA GLU A 191 6.89 33.83 -20.08
C GLU A 191 6.91 32.72 -19.03
N GLY A 192 8.10 32.36 -18.46
CA GLY A 192 8.23 31.41 -17.39
C GLY A 192 8.76 30.04 -17.80
N ALA A 193 9.51 29.91 -18.90
CA ALA A 193 10.15 28.68 -19.33
C ALA A 193 10.93 27.99 -18.21
N VAL A 194 11.63 28.76 -17.36
CA VAL A 194 12.37 28.23 -16.20
C VAL A 194 11.43 28.11 -15.00
N SER A 195 10.78 26.97 -14.89
CA SER A 195 9.72 26.70 -13.90
C SER A 195 10.14 26.93 -12.43
N PRO A 196 11.36 26.58 -11.93
CA PRO A 196 11.77 26.84 -10.56
C PRO A 196 11.79 28.33 -10.19
N TRP A 197 12.16 29.20 -11.10
CA TRP A 197 12.23 30.64 -10.83
C TRP A 197 10.85 31.27 -10.57
N GLY A 198 9.78 30.67 -11.10
CA GLY A 198 8.43 31.12 -10.85
C GLY A 198 7.76 30.52 -9.60
N SER A 199 8.17 29.32 -9.21
CA SER A 199 7.49 28.50 -8.18
C SER A 199 8.25 28.39 -6.84
N LEU A 200 9.57 28.44 -6.87
CA LEU A 200 10.42 28.28 -5.67
C LEU A 200 11.18 29.55 -5.28
N MET A 201 11.24 30.54 -6.16
CA MET A 201 12.02 31.76 -5.95
C MET A 201 11.24 33.01 -6.41
N TRP A 202 11.82 34.18 -6.21
CA TRP A 202 11.22 35.44 -6.62
C TRP A 202 11.33 35.62 -8.15
N LYS A 203 10.26 36.13 -8.77
CA LYS A 203 10.16 36.33 -10.21
C LYS A 203 11.22 37.27 -10.82
N LEU A 204 12.06 37.88 -9.99
CA LEU A 204 13.17 38.75 -10.36
C LEU A 204 14.36 38.01 -10.99
N MET A 205 14.42 36.67 -10.87
CA MET A 205 15.58 35.91 -11.36
C MET A 205 15.79 36.02 -12.88
N LYS A 206 14.71 36.25 -13.65
CA LYS A 206 14.77 36.51 -15.08
C LYS A 206 15.53 37.83 -15.39
N ASP A 207 15.32 38.87 -14.56
CA ASP A 207 16.00 40.15 -14.75
C ASP A 207 17.50 40.01 -14.43
N VAL A 208 17.85 39.26 -13.39
CA VAL A 208 19.23 38.91 -13.05
C VAL A 208 19.89 38.08 -14.17
N ALA A 209 19.16 37.10 -14.75
CA ALA A 209 19.65 36.29 -15.86
C ALA A 209 19.98 37.14 -17.10
N ARG A 210 19.21 38.22 -17.36
CA ARG A 210 19.47 39.16 -18.43
C ARG A 210 20.78 39.91 -18.22
N GLU A 211 21.07 40.31 -16.99
CA GLU A 211 22.35 40.93 -16.61
C GLU A 211 23.53 39.92 -16.60
N MET A 212 23.24 38.64 -16.60
CA MET A 212 24.22 37.57 -16.83
C MET A 212 24.47 37.29 -18.32
N GLY A 213 23.81 38.01 -19.21
CA GLY A 213 23.99 37.90 -20.67
C GLY A 213 23.07 36.87 -21.34
N VAL A 214 21.97 36.46 -20.68
CA VAL A 214 20.99 35.56 -21.25
C VAL A 214 19.84 36.31 -21.89
N ARG A 215 19.49 35.99 -23.14
CA ARG A 215 18.32 36.55 -23.84
C ARG A 215 17.03 35.94 -23.27
N THR A 216 16.27 36.71 -22.49
CA THR A 216 15.06 36.24 -21.80
C THR A 216 13.79 36.32 -22.63
N ASN A 217 13.85 36.99 -23.80
CA ASN A 217 12.71 37.30 -24.69
C ASN A 217 12.63 36.41 -25.94
N VAL A 218 13.46 35.37 -26.04
CA VAL A 218 13.43 34.36 -27.12
C VAL A 218 13.05 33.01 -26.56
N PRO A 219 12.43 32.10 -27.36
CA PRO A 219 12.15 30.74 -26.91
C PRO A 219 13.39 30.04 -26.33
N PHE A 220 13.24 29.28 -25.27
CA PHE A 220 14.37 28.67 -24.59
C PHE A 220 15.18 27.75 -25.51
N ARG A 221 14.53 27.05 -26.43
CA ARG A 221 15.17 26.21 -27.44
C ARG A 221 16.16 27.00 -28.35
N ASP A 222 15.90 28.32 -28.59
CA ASP A 222 16.67 29.19 -29.47
C ASP A 222 17.80 29.92 -28.73
N LEU A 223 18.00 29.64 -27.44
CA LEU A 223 19.18 30.09 -26.70
C LEU A 223 20.41 29.34 -27.16
N SER A 224 21.56 30.01 -27.17
CA SER A 224 22.84 29.34 -27.38
C SER A 224 23.21 28.39 -26.23
N ASP A 225 24.09 27.43 -26.48
CA ASP A 225 24.57 26.51 -25.44
C ASP A 225 25.22 27.26 -24.26
N ALA A 226 25.90 28.37 -24.51
CA ALA A 226 26.49 29.22 -23.48
C ALA A 226 25.39 29.87 -22.58
N GLU A 227 24.30 30.38 -23.18
CA GLU A 227 23.17 30.94 -22.44
C GLU A 227 22.45 29.84 -21.63
N LYS A 228 22.22 28.66 -22.22
CA LYS A 228 21.64 27.50 -21.52
C LYS A 228 22.54 27.04 -20.36
N ALA A 229 23.85 27.03 -20.53
CA ALA A 229 24.77 26.70 -19.46
C ALA A 229 24.69 27.70 -18.29
N ILE A 230 24.52 29.01 -18.57
CA ILE A 230 24.30 30.02 -17.52
C ILE A 230 22.99 29.71 -16.77
N VAL A 231 21.90 29.41 -17.49
CA VAL A 231 20.61 29.13 -16.87
C VAL A 231 20.66 27.88 -15.96
N TYR A 232 21.34 26.81 -16.40
CA TYR A 232 21.39 25.58 -15.63
C TYR A 232 22.44 25.57 -14.51
N GLU A 233 23.65 26.16 -14.76
CA GLU A 233 24.84 25.96 -13.92
C GLU A 233 25.67 27.25 -13.71
N GLY A 234 25.18 28.41 -14.16
CA GLY A 234 25.87 29.68 -14.01
C GLY A 234 26.25 30.01 -12.56
N PRO A 235 27.37 30.70 -12.33
CA PRO A 235 27.88 30.98 -10.99
C PRO A 235 26.97 31.91 -10.20
N ALA A 236 26.94 31.72 -8.86
CA ALA A 236 26.19 32.58 -7.95
C ALA A 236 26.90 33.94 -7.80
N GLU A 237 26.57 34.89 -8.64
CA GLU A 237 27.16 36.24 -8.63
C GLU A 237 26.11 37.30 -8.31
N LYS A 238 26.53 38.36 -7.60
CA LYS A 238 25.66 39.52 -7.41
C LYS A 238 25.66 40.37 -8.68
N ARG A 239 24.44 40.69 -9.12
CA ARG A 239 24.20 41.59 -10.27
C ARG A 239 23.32 42.73 -9.85
N HIS A 240 23.58 43.90 -10.42
CA HIS A 240 22.77 45.08 -10.23
C HIS A 240 21.62 45.04 -11.23
N ILE A 241 20.37 45.12 -10.76
CA ILE A 241 19.17 45.10 -11.61
C ILE A 241 18.30 46.28 -11.32
N VAL A 242 17.67 46.79 -12.41
CA VAL A 242 16.66 47.86 -12.29
C VAL A 242 15.27 47.25 -12.49
N VAL A 243 14.47 47.25 -11.42
CA VAL A 243 13.10 46.69 -11.43
C VAL A 243 12.10 47.81 -11.58
N ALA A 244 11.24 47.77 -12.61
CA ALA A 244 10.15 48.68 -12.74
C ALA A 244 9.11 48.52 -11.62
N THR A 245 8.85 49.60 -10.87
CA THR A 245 7.82 49.62 -9.83
C THR A 245 6.70 50.60 -10.27
N LYS A 246 5.55 50.54 -9.58
CA LYS A 246 4.42 51.42 -9.85
C LYS A 246 4.74 52.91 -9.62
N THR A 247 5.80 53.22 -8.90
CA THR A 247 6.23 54.55 -8.51
C THR A 247 7.58 54.99 -9.11
N GLY A 248 8.16 54.20 -10.02
CA GLY A 248 9.48 54.46 -10.61
C GLY A 248 10.35 53.21 -10.64
N GLY A 249 11.63 53.30 -11.10
CA GLY A 249 12.57 52.19 -11.04
C GLY A 249 13.17 52.02 -9.64
N ALA A 250 13.31 50.80 -9.15
CA ALA A 250 14.08 50.47 -7.96
C ALA A 250 15.37 49.73 -8.40
N GLU A 251 16.52 50.20 -7.91
CA GLU A 251 17.82 49.57 -8.13
C GLU A 251 18.08 48.57 -7.01
N LEU A 252 18.39 47.30 -7.36
CA LEU A 252 18.59 46.22 -6.41
C LEU A 252 19.84 45.43 -6.80
N ASP A 253 20.65 45.10 -5.79
CA ASP A 253 21.71 44.11 -5.93
C ASP A 253 21.17 42.73 -5.61
N PHE A 254 21.10 41.83 -6.57
CA PHE A 254 20.52 40.50 -6.40
C PHE A 254 21.52 39.41 -6.79
N THR A 255 21.59 38.35 -5.98
CA THR A 255 22.45 37.21 -6.27
C THR A 255 21.75 36.31 -7.30
N TYR A 256 22.45 36.00 -8.38
CA TYR A 256 22.00 35.04 -9.36
C TYR A 256 21.99 33.62 -8.76
N PHE A 257 20.91 32.93 -8.94
CA PHE A 257 20.80 31.49 -8.66
C PHE A 257 20.32 30.80 -9.93
N ASN A 258 21.18 29.98 -10.51
CA ASN A 258 20.81 29.14 -11.64
C ASN A 258 19.63 28.19 -11.30
N ALA A 259 19.04 27.56 -12.31
CA ALA A 259 17.85 26.73 -12.10
C ALA A 259 18.10 25.53 -11.18
N VAL A 260 19.28 24.88 -11.27
CA VAL A 260 19.67 23.76 -10.39
C VAL A 260 19.86 24.23 -8.96
N ALA A 261 20.68 25.27 -8.74
CA ALA A 261 20.92 25.82 -7.41
C ALA A 261 19.64 26.35 -6.75
N THR A 262 18.66 26.83 -7.52
CA THR A 262 17.35 27.23 -7.01
C THR A 262 16.62 26.05 -6.36
N VAL A 263 16.62 24.87 -7.00
CA VAL A 263 15.98 23.66 -6.47
C VAL A 263 16.77 23.12 -5.26
N GLU A 264 18.09 23.06 -5.34
CA GLU A 264 18.95 22.58 -4.24
C GLU A 264 18.81 23.46 -2.99
N ASN A 265 18.83 24.79 -3.14
CA ASN A 265 18.60 25.74 -2.04
C ASN A 265 17.18 25.62 -1.45
N ALA A 266 16.18 25.36 -2.29
CA ALA A 266 14.82 25.16 -1.81
C ALA A 266 14.70 23.83 -1.06
N LEU A 267 15.37 22.77 -1.51
CA LEU A 267 15.43 21.48 -0.82
C LEU A 267 16.12 21.60 0.55
N ALA A 268 17.27 22.25 0.61
CA ALA A 268 18.00 22.46 1.85
C ALA A 268 17.21 23.30 2.89
N LYS A 269 16.27 24.15 2.44
CA LYS A 269 15.43 25.00 3.29
C LYS A 269 14.05 24.41 3.58
N ALA A 270 13.68 23.30 2.96
CA ALA A 270 12.38 22.65 3.16
C ALA A 270 12.31 22.02 4.55
N LYS A 271 11.54 22.64 5.46
CA LYS A 271 11.37 22.20 6.86
C LYS A 271 10.03 21.50 7.11
N ASP A 272 9.10 21.61 6.19
CA ASP A 272 7.77 21.01 6.28
C ASP A 272 7.41 20.25 4.98
N GLU A 273 6.44 19.36 5.11
CA GLU A 273 5.97 18.49 4.01
C GLU A 273 5.47 19.30 2.80
N LYS A 274 4.87 20.47 3.04
CA LYS A 274 4.33 21.33 2.00
C LYS A 274 5.43 22.06 1.20
N ALA A 275 6.53 22.40 1.87
CA ALA A 275 7.71 22.94 1.20
C ALA A 275 8.43 21.83 0.40
N LEU A 276 8.55 20.63 0.98
CA LEU A 276 9.15 19.48 0.30
C LEU A 276 8.38 19.09 -0.96
N ALA A 277 7.04 19.00 -0.90
CA ALA A 277 6.20 18.67 -2.06
C ALA A 277 6.34 19.67 -3.23
N ARG A 278 6.64 20.95 -2.95
CA ARG A 278 6.90 21.93 -4.01
C ARG A 278 8.23 21.73 -4.71
N VAL A 279 9.21 21.16 -4.02
CA VAL A 279 10.54 20.89 -4.58
C VAL A 279 10.56 19.53 -5.28
N GLU A 280 9.82 18.58 -4.77
CA GLU A 280 9.84 17.16 -5.19
C GLU A 280 9.56 16.96 -6.68
N LYS A 281 8.70 17.79 -7.28
CA LYS A 281 8.43 17.77 -8.73
C LYS A 281 9.66 18.05 -9.62
N TYR A 282 10.72 18.61 -9.04
CA TYR A 282 11.98 18.89 -9.75
C TYR A 282 13.08 17.87 -9.45
N LEU A 283 12.78 16.86 -8.65
CA LEU A 283 13.73 15.84 -8.23
C LEU A 283 13.42 14.50 -8.87
N ILE A 284 14.47 13.75 -9.16
CA ILE A 284 14.38 12.32 -9.45
C ILE A 284 15.24 11.56 -8.46
N THR A 285 14.79 10.36 -8.12
CA THR A 285 15.57 9.44 -7.30
C THR A 285 16.31 8.50 -8.24
N ARG A 286 17.64 8.41 -8.08
CA ARG A 286 18.49 7.46 -8.81
C ARG A 286 19.27 6.59 -7.84
N THR A 287 19.67 5.41 -8.29
CA THR A 287 20.61 4.56 -7.56
C THR A 287 21.89 5.32 -7.25
N CYS A 288 22.41 5.18 -6.03
CA CYS A 288 23.67 5.83 -5.63
C CYS A 288 24.84 5.26 -6.42
N PRO A 289 25.56 6.07 -7.20
CA PRO A 289 26.65 5.57 -8.06
C PRO A 289 27.89 5.11 -7.26
N ALA A 290 28.06 5.58 -6.02
CA ALA A 290 29.20 5.21 -5.17
C ALA A 290 29.06 3.80 -4.57
N CYS A 291 27.85 3.37 -4.24
CA CYS A 291 27.59 2.05 -3.66
C CYS A 291 26.75 1.14 -4.54
N ASP A 292 26.36 1.59 -5.72
CA ASP A 292 25.49 0.86 -6.64
C ASP A 292 24.23 0.32 -5.94
N GLY A 293 23.62 1.16 -5.09
CA GLY A 293 22.40 0.80 -4.35
C GLY A 293 22.58 -0.12 -3.13
N THR A 294 23.77 -0.69 -2.90
CA THR A 294 24.02 -1.61 -1.75
C THR A 294 23.89 -0.95 -0.39
N ARG A 295 23.86 0.40 -0.33
CA ARG A 295 23.82 1.21 0.91
C ARG A 295 25.12 1.17 1.72
N LEU A 296 26.08 0.31 1.35
CA LEU A 296 27.29 -0.03 2.11
C LEU A 296 28.51 0.75 1.62
N GLY A 297 29.38 1.13 2.55
CA GLY A 297 30.67 1.73 2.27
C GLY A 297 31.66 0.71 1.66
N GLU A 298 32.71 1.21 1.01
CA GLU A 298 33.72 0.40 0.32
C GLU A 298 34.40 -0.62 1.24
N ARG A 299 34.71 -0.22 2.48
CA ARG A 299 35.36 -1.10 3.45
C ARG A 299 34.51 -2.35 3.78
N VAL A 300 33.18 -2.19 3.84
CA VAL A 300 32.26 -3.32 4.06
C VAL A 300 32.18 -4.19 2.81
N ARG A 301 32.04 -3.58 1.62
CA ARG A 301 31.97 -4.28 0.34
C ARG A 301 33.27 -5.00 -0.02
N SER A 302 34.39 -4.60 0.55
CA SER A 302 35.66 -5.30 0.36
C SER A 302 35.77 -6.60 1.15
N THR A 303 34.87 -6.86 2.11
CA THR A 303 34.81 -8.12 2.86
C THR A 303 34.05 -9.18 2.06
N LEU A 304 34.68 -10.31 1.75
CA LEU A 304 34.11 -11.31 0.85
C LEU A 304 33.96 -12.67 1.54
N ILE A 305 32.89 -13.38 1.21
CA ILE A 305 32.72 -14.81 1.41
C ILE A 305 32.51 -15.45 0.04
N GLU A 306 33.33 -16.41 -0.36
CA GLU A 306 33.28 -17.07 -1.68
C GLU A 306 33.26 -16.07 -2.86
N GLY A 307 33.91 -14.95 -2.70
CA GLY A 307 34.03 -13.95 -3.77
C GLY A 307 32.91 -12.93 -3.87
N ILE A 308 31.82 -13.08 -3.10
CA ILE A 308 30.71 -12.12 -3.06
C ILE A 308 30.74 -11.28 -1.79
N ASP A 309 30.29 -10.04 -1.90
CA ASP A 309 30.20 -9.12 -0.76
C ASP A 309 28.82 -9.15 -0.08
N LEU A 310 28.70 -8.47 1.06
CA LEU A 310 27.45 -8.39 1.82
C LEU A 310 26.31 -7.76 1.02
N GLY A 311 26.61 -6.80 0.12
CA GLY A 311 25.61 -6.17 -0.73
C GLY A 311 25.09 -7.14 -1.80
N GLU A 312 26.00 -7.87 -2.44
CA GLU A 312 25.65 -8.90 -3.43
C GLU A 312 24.85 -10.03 -2.79
N ALA A 313 25.28 -10.54 -1.62
CA ALA A 313 24.54 -11.54 -0.86
C ALA A 313 23.14 -11.04 -0.46
N SER A 314 22.99 -9.75 -0.13
CA SER A 314 21.70 -9.15 0.22
C SER A 314 20.77 -9.02 -0.98
N ARG A 315 21.26 -9.03 -2.21
CA ARG A 315 20.48 -8.99 -3.46
C ARG A 315 19.96 -10.36 -3.90
N LEU A 316 20.50 -11.44 -3.36
CA LEU A 316 19.99 -12.78 -3.62
C LEU A 316 18.53 -12.85 -3.14
N THR A 317 17.70 -13.54 -3.90
CA THR A 317 16.36 -13.90 -3.42
C THR A 317 16.48 -14.76 -2.16
N LEU A 318 15.46 -14.79 -1.33
CA LEU A 318 15.49 -15.56 -0.09
C LEU A 318 15.81 -17.04 -0.33
N THR A 319 15.33 -17.61 -1.44
CA THR A 319 15.65 -18.99 -1.84
C THR A 319 17.13 -19.15 -2.19
N GLU A 320 17.67 -18.29 -3.05
CA GLU A 320 19.09 -18.31 -3.44
C GLU A 320 20.00 -18.05 -2.23
N LEU A 321 19.62 -17.09 -1.38
CA LEU A 321 20.38 -16.80 -0.15
C LEU A 321 20.43 -18.02 0.77
N ARG A 322 19.28 -18.71 0.96
CA ARG A 322 19.20 -19.92 1.77
C ARG A 322 20.15 -21.00 1.25
N GLU A 323 20.14 -21.26 -0.05
CA GLU A 323 21.00 -22.24 -0.68
C GLU A 323 22.49 -21.84 -0.56
N TRP A 324 22.79 -20.56 -0.71
CA TRP A 324 24.16 -20.08 -0.59
C TRP A 324 24.68 -20.18 0.84
N VAL A 325 23.94 -19.68 1.84
CA VAL A 325 24.42 -19.72 3.25
C VAL A 325 24.63 -21.13 3.75
N GLN A 326 23.81 -22.11 3.31
CA GLN A 326 23.96 -23.52 3.68
C GLN A 326 25.28 -24.12 3.19
N ARG A 327 25.87 -23.60 2.09
CA ARG A 327 27.17 -24.05 1.59
C ARG A 327 28.35 -23.41 2.30
N VAL A 328 28.20 -22.21 2.88
CA VAL A 328 29.28 -21.43 3.52
C VAL A 328 30.11 -22.23 4.51
N PRO A 329 29.56 -23.04 5.44
CA PRO A 329 30.35 -23.81 6.41
C PRO A 329 31.32 -24.81 5.77
N GLY A 330 31.06 -25.26 4.55
CA GLY A 330 31.93 -26.16 3.79
C GLY A 330 32.98 -25.44 2.93
N LEU A 331 32.90 -24.13 2.81
CA LEU A 331 33.73 -23.29 1.93
C LEU A 331 34.76 -22.45 2.70
N VAL A 332 34.60 -22.36 4.01
CA VAL A 332 35.52 -21.59 4.88
C VAL A 332 36.51 -22.51 5.57
N PRO A 333 37.67 -21.98 6.03
CA PRO A 333 38.65 -22.78 6.76
C PRO A 333 38.06 -23.51 7.99
N ASP A 334 38.53 -24.70 8.30
CA ASP A 334 38.10 -25.54 9.43
C ASP A 334 38.08 -24.80 10.77
N GLU A 335 38.97 -23.84 10.95
CA GLU A 335 39.09 -23.02 12.16
C GLU A 335 37.81 -22.21 12.43
N VAL A 336 37.10 -21.71 11.38
CA VAL A 336 35.92 -20.87 11.50
C VAL A 336 34.62 -21.57 11.08
N ALA A 337 34.72 -22.78 10.50
CA ALA A 337 33.56 -23.56 10.03
C ALA A 337 32.52 -23.87 11.12
N PRO A 338 32.90 -24.22 12.39
CA PRO A 338 31.93 -24.43 13.46
C PRO A 338 31.10 -23.19 13.77
N MET A 339 31.72 -22.00 13.74
CA MET A 339 31.06 -20.73 13.97
C MET A 339 30.13 -20.38 12.80
N ALA A 340 30.56 -20.64 11.56
CA ALA A 340 29.70 -20.49 10.39
C ALA A 340 28.43 -21.33 10.50
N ARG A 341 28.53 -22.60 10.94
CA ARG A 341 27.37 -23.50 11.12
C ARG A 341 26.35 -22.93 12.10
N VAL A 342 26.80 -22.49 13.27
CA VAL A 342 25.87 -21.92 14.28
C VAL A 342 25.11 -20.71 13.70
N ILE A 343 25.79 -19.80 13.00
CA ILE A 343 25.14 -18.61 12.43
C ILE A 343 24.16 -19.01 11.32
N VAL A 344 24.52 -19.97 10.47
CA VAL A 344 23.68 -20.46 9.37
C VAL A 344 22.44 -21.19 9.90
N ASP A 345 22.58 -22.00 10.94
CA ASP A 345 21.47 -22.71 11.58
C ASP A 345 20.44 -21.70 12.14
N GLU A 346 20.90 -20.64 12.79
CA GLU A 346 20.04 -19.55 13.30
C GLU A 346 19.33 -18.76 12.18
N MET A 347 19.88 -18.75 10.96
CA MET A 347 19.24 -18.11 9.80
C MET A 347 18.21 -19.01 9.11
N THR A 348 18.42 -20.32 9.13
CA THR A 348 17.67 -21.27 8.29
C THR A 348 16.20 -21.32 8.67
N GLU A 349 15.88 -21.47 9.97
CA GLU A 349 14.48 -21.56 10.44
C GLU A 349 13.64 -20.32 10.08
N PRO A 350 14.10 -19.06 10.33
CA PRO A 350 13.38 -17.87 9.89
C PRO A 350 13.22 -17.77 8.37
N MET A 351 14.22 -18.19 7.58
CA MET A 351 14.13 -18.20 6.12
C MET A 351 13.08 -19.20 5.64
N ASP A 352 13.05 -20.41 6.20
CA ASP A 352 12.07 -21.44 5.86
C ASP A 352 10.63 -20.97 6.09
N ARG A 353 10.37 -20.29 7.22
CA ARG A 353 9.05 -19.70 7.51
C ARG A 353 8.65 -18.64 6.51
N LEU A 354 9.58 -17.76 6.14
CA LEU A 354 9.31 -16.72 5.13
C LEU A 354 9.03 -17.32 3.75
N VAL A 355 9.74 -18.40 3.39
CA VAL A 355 9.50 -19.16 2.15
C VAL A 355 8.11 -19.80 2.19
N GLN A 356 7.72 -20.43 3.28
CA GLN A 356 6.37 -21.02 3.48
C GLN A 356 5.27 -19.96 3.35
N LEU A 357 5.53 -18.73 3.78
CA LEU A 357 4.62 -17.58 3.62
C LEU A 357 4.61 -17.00 2.21
N GLY A 358 5.29 -17.62 1.25
CA GLY A 358 5.33 -17.16 -0.14
C GLY A 358 6.15 -15.90 -0.36
N LEU A 359 7.20 -15.65 0.46
CA LEU A 359 8.12 -14.51 0.32
C LEU A 359 9.48 -14.93 -0.27
N SER A 360 9.57 -16.10 -0.88
CA SER A 360 10.79 -16.70 -1.44
C SER A 360 11.53 -15.81 -2.46
N TYR A 361 10.80 -14.97 -3.17
CA TYR A 361 11.28 -14.09 -4.24
C TYR A 361 11.86 -12.75 -3.75
N LEU A 362 11.67 -12.39 -2.48
CA LEU A 362 12.19 -11.14 -1.94
C LEU A 362 13.67 -11.26 -1.60
N SER A 363 14.40 -10.17 -1.82
CA SER A 363 15.81 -10.01 -1.42
C SER A 363 15.93 -9.16 -0.15
N LEU A 364 17.00 -9.36 0.64
CA LEU A 364 17.18 -8.64 1.90
C LEU A 364 17.38 -7.13 1.72
N ASP A 365 17.86 -6.69 0.57
CA ASP A 365 18.06 -5.27 0.23
C ASP A 365 16.76 -4.57 -0.21
N ARG A 366 15.67 -5.32 -0.48
CA ARG A 366 14.39 -4.76 -0.89
C ARG A 366 13.90 -3.73 0.12
N ALA A 367 13.67 -2.49 -0.32
CA ALA A 367 13.16 -1.43 0.55
C ALA A 367 11.78 -1.79 1.12
N SER A 368 11.60 -1.72 2.43
CA SER A 368 10.34 -2.07 3.09
C SER A 368 9.15 -1.21 2.64
N SER A 369 9.42 0.02 2.18
CA SER A 369 8.39 0.91 1.60
C SER A 369 7.83 0.41 0.27
N THR A 370 8.55 -0.47 -0.44
CA THR A 370 8.11 -1.07 -1.71
C THR A 370 7.38 -2.40 -1.53
N LEU A 371 7.31 -2.90 -0.31
CA LEU A 371 6.54 -4.11 0.01
C LEU A 371 5.04 -3.79 0.02
N SER A 372 4.24 -4.69 -0.55
CA SER A 372 2.78 -4.65 -0.43
C SER A 372 2.33 -4.78 1.03
N ASN A 373 1.08 -4.43 1.30
CA ASN A 373 0.51 -4.59 2.65
C ASN A 373 0.55 -6.06 3.11
N GLY A 374 0.20 -6.99 2.22
CA GLY A 374 0.25 -8.42 2.51
C GLY A 374 1.66 -8.96 2.77
N GLU A 375 2.68 -8.51 1.99
CA GLU A 375 4.08 -8.87 2.24
C GLU A 375 4.55 -8.37 3.62
N ARG A 376 4.25 -7.12 3.97
CA ARG A 376 4.59 -6.56 5.29
C ARG A 376 3.91 -7.31 6.43
N GLN A 377 2.65 -7.68 6.27
CA GLN A 377 1.90 -8.43 7.27
C GLN A 377 2.50 -9.83 7.48
N ARG A 378 2.88 -10.53 6.40
CA ARG A 378 3.54 -11.85 6.47
C ARG A 378 4.90 -11.79 7.15
N VAL A 379 5.69 -10.73 6.90
CA VAL A 379 6.93 -10.48 7.64
C VAL A 379 6.67 -10.35 9.14
N GLN A 380 5.64 -9.62 9.53
CA GLN A 380 5.27 -9.49 10.95
C GLN A 380 4.79 -10.82 11.54
N LEU A 381 4.03 -11.61 10.78
CA LEU A 381 3.57 -12.94 11.20
C LEU A 381 4.77 -13.89 11.44
N ALA A 382 5.73 -13.94 10.51
CA ALA A 382 6.95 -14.74 10.68
C ALA A 382 7.75 -14.35 11.94
N ARG A 383 7.80 -13.03 12.25
CA ARG A 383 8.46 -12.53 13.47
C ARG A 383 7.71 -12.91 14.76
N ALA A 384 6.38 -12.89 14.71
CA ALA A 384 5.56 -13.21 15.89
C ALA A 384 5.83 -14.64 16.41
N VAL A 385 5.96 -15.60 15.50
CA VAL A 385 6.24 -16.99 15.82
C VAL A 385 7.67 -17.21 16.35
N ARG A 386 8.64 -16.47 15.80
CA ARG A 386 10.04 -16.58 16.24
C ARG A 386 10.24 -16.34 17.74
N ASN A 387 9.41 -15.48 18.34
CA ASN A 387 9.57 -15.09 19.74
C ASN A 387 9.18 -16.19 20.76
N ARG A 388 8.60 -17.32 20.31
CA ARG A 388 8.17 -18.47 21.15
C ARG A 388 7.50 -18.04 22.46
N THR A 389 6.66 -17.00 22.38
CA THR A 389 5.87 -16.55 23.53
C THR A 389 4.74 -17.53 23.79
N THR A 390 4.35 -17.69 25.06
CA THR A 390 3.23 -18.57 25.48
C THR A 390 2.18 -17.76 26.22
N GLY A 391 0.92 -18.18 26.13
CA GLY A 391 -0.19 -17.54 26.84
C GLY A 391 -0.55 -16.16 26.29
N VAL A 392 -0.30 -15.91 25.02
CA VAL A 392 -0.60 -14.66 24.30
C VAL A 392 -1.83 -14.86 23.41
N LEU A 393 -2.64 -13.83 23.28
CA LEU A 393 -3.71 -13.76 22.29
C LEU A 393 -3.18 -13.07 21.01
N TYR A 394 -3.08 -13.81 19.93
CA TYR A 394 -2.78 -13.26 18.61
C TYR A 394 -4.07 -12.87 17.90
N VAL A 395 -4.21 -11.60 17.55
CA VAL A 395 -5.34 -11.08 16.75
C VAL A 395 -4.81 -10.77 15.35
N LEU A 396 -5.24 -11.57 14.37
CA LEU A 396 -4.80 -11.47 12.98
C LEU A 396 -5.95 -10.89 12.14
N ASP A 397 -5.70 -9.76 11.49
CA ASP A 397 -6.71 -9.07 10.69
C ASP A 397 -6.40 -9.27 9.19
N GLU A 398 -7.16 -10.14 8.54
CA GLU A 398 -7.04 -10.55 7.14
C GLU A 398 -5.59 -11.03 6.77
N PRO A 399 -5.03 -12.05 7.46
CA PRO A 399 -3.66 -12.50 7.22
C PRO A 399 -3.45 -13.13 5.85
N THR A 400 -4.50 -13.46 5.12
CA THR A 400 -4.45 -14.05 3.77
C THR A 400 -4.59 -13.04 2.64
N ILE A 401 -4.64 -11.74 2.96
CA ILE A 401 -4.82 -10.68 1.97
C ILE A 401 -3.77 -10.75 0.84
N GLY A 402 -4.23 -10.74 -0.44
CA GLY A 402 -3.36 -10.80 -1.61
C GLY A 402 -2.53 -12.09 -1.72
N LEU A 403 -2.97 -13.17 -1.05
CA LEU A 403 -2.33 -14.47 -1.15
C LEU A 403 -2.96 -15.33 -2.25
N HIS A 404 -2.08 -15.93 -3.04
CA HIS A 404 -2.50 -17.05 -3.86
C HIS A 404 -2.91 -18.24 -2.97
N PRO A 405 -3.91 -19.04 -3.36
CA PRO A 405 -4.36 -20.23 -2.64
C PRO A 405 -3.25 -21.14 -2.11
N SER A 406 -2.17 -21.34 -2.86
CA SER A 406 -1.02 -22.16 -2.43
C SER A 406 -0.25 -21.62 -1.23
N ASN A 407 -0.37 -20.34 -0.93
CA ASN A 407 0.32 -19.71 0.19
C ASN A 407 -0.55 -19.64 1.47
N VAL A 408 -1.85 -19.89 1.36
CA VAL A 408 -2.77 -19.92 2.52
C VAL A 408 -2.39 -21.04 3.49
N ASP A 409 -1.98 -22.20 2.97
CA ASP A 409 -1.55 -23.33 3.78
C ASP A 409 -0.37 -22.99 4.70
N GLY A 410 0.54 -22.12 4.23
CA GLY A 410 1.66 -21.62 5.05
C GLY A 410 1.17 -20.75 6.23
N VAL A 411 0.16 -19.91 6.01
CA VAL A 411 -0.44 -19.10 7.09
C VAL A 411 -1.13 -20.00 8.11
N LEU A 412 -1.87 -21.02 7.65
CA LEU A 412 -2.54 -21.99 8.52
C LEU A 412 -1.52 -22.81 9.35
N ALA A 413 -0.40 -23.21 8.75
CA ALA A 413 0.67 -23.91 9.46
C ALA A 413 1.24 -23.05 10.59
N ILE A 414 1.47 -21.76 10.34
CA ILE A 414 1.95 -20.83 11.37
C ILE A 414 0.92 -20.62 12.48
N ILE A 415 -0.36 -20.48 12.17
CA ILE A 415 -1.41 -20.34 13.19
C ILE A 415 -1.41 -21.60 14.08
N ARG A 416 -1.29 -22.80 13.50
CA ARG A 416 -1.21 -24.05 14.27
C ARG A 416 0.05 -24.13 15.14
N GLU A 417 1.19 -23.62 14.66
CA GLU A 417 2.42 -23.55 15.46
C GLU A 417 2.22 -22.63 16.68
N LEU A 418 1.60 -21.45 16.50
CA LEU A 418 1.27 -20.55 17.61
C LEU A 418 0.39 -21.22 18.66
N LEU A 419 -0.61 -22.01 18.24
CA LEU A 419 -1.49 -22.75 19.14
C LEU A 419 -0.72 -23.87 19.87
N ALA A 420 0.15 -24.60 19.17
CA ALA A 420 0.99 -25.65 19.76
C ALA A 420 1.94 -25.12 20.85
N ASP A 421 2.36 -23.85 20.72
CA ASP A 421 3.15 -23.14 21.74
C ASP A 421 2.30 -22.61 22.91
N GLY A 422 1.00 -22.97 22.98
CA GLY A 422 0.10 -22.60 24.10
C GLY A 422 -0.44 -21.19 24.01
N ASN A 423 -0.60 -20.65 22.80
CA ASN A 423 -1.21 -19.36 22.54
C ASN A 423 -2.66 -19.51 22.07
N SER A 424 -3.37 -18.40 21.91
CA SER A 424 -4.72 -18.32 21.34
C SER A 424 -4.67 -17.48 20.08
N ALA A 425 -5.45 -17.84 19.07
CA ALA A 425 -5.52 -17.09 17.81
C ALA A 425 -6.95 -16.68 17.49
N VAL A 426 -7.16 -15.37 17.29
CA VAL A 426 -8.41 -14.81 16.74
C VAL A 426 -8.09 -14.24 15.36
N VAL A 427 -8.71 -14.80 14.33
CA VAL A 427 -8.42 -14.46 12.93
C VAL A 427 -9.68 -13.88 12.28
N VAL A 428 -9.61 -12.65 11.85
CA VAL A 428 -10.61 -12.04 10.97
C VAL A 428 -10.21 -12.37 9.54
N ASP A 429 -11.02 -13.09 8.81
CA ASP A 429 -10.74 -13.41 7.41
C ASP A 429 -12.04 -13.59 6.61
N HIS A 430 -11.90 -13.66 5.29
CA HIS A 430 -12.98 -13.89 4.33
C HIS A 430 -12.73 -15.16 3.48
N ASP A 431 -11.51 -15.67 3.46
CA ASP A 431 -11.18 -16.92 2.76
C ASP A 431 -11.88 -18.10 3.43
N THR A 432 -12.80 -18.74 2.71
CA THR A 432 -13.60 -19.84 3.23
C THR A 432 -12.77 -21.04 3.70
N ARG A 433 -11.55 -21.24 3.15
CA ARG A 433 -10.63 -22.30 3.56
C ARG A 433 -10.01 -21.99 4.92
N VAL A 434 -9.66 -20.71 5.16
CA VAL A 434 -9.14 -20.27 6.46
C VAL A 434 -10.21 -20.40 7.51
N LEU A 435 -11.42 -19.93 7.20
CA LEU A 435 -12.56 -20.04 8.12
C LEU A 435 -12.89 -21.49 8.44
N ALA A 436 -12.91 -22.37 7.43
CA ALA A 436 -13.19 -23.79 7.61
C ALA A 436 -12.08 -24.56 8.39
N ALA A 437 -10.87 -24.02 8.46
CA ALA A 437 -9.76 -24.60 9.22
C ALA A 437 -9.76 -24.22 10.71
N ALA A 438 -10.66 -23.31 11.13
CA ALA A 438 -10.80 -22.86 12.51
C ALA A 438 -11.47 -23.93 13.39
N ASP A 439 -11.24 -23.85 14.70
CA ASP A 439 -11.95 -24.69 15.69
C ASP A 439 -13.32 -24.09 16.04
N HIS A 440 -13.40 -22.75 16.07
CA HIS A 440 -14.57 -21.99 16.48
C HIS A 440 -14.85 -20.85 15.53
N LEU A 441 -16.11 -20.53 15.26
CA LEU A 441 -16.54 -19.40 14.45
C LEU A 441 -17.38 -18.42 15.27
N ILE A 442 -17.09 -17.13 15.11
CA ILE A 442 -17.93 -16.02 15.55
C ILE A 442 -18.31 -15.24 14.28
N GLU A 443 -19.58 -15.21 13.94
CA GLU A 443 -20.07 -14.50 12.78
C GLU A 443 -20.85 -13.26 13.18
N ILE A 444 -20.46 -12.11 12.62
CA ILE A 444 -21.06 -10.80 12.90
C ILE A 444 -21.87 -10.33 11.70
N GLY A 445 -23.09 -9.92 11.97
CA GLY A 445 -24.04 -9.51 10.93
C GLY A 445 -25.32 -8.90 11.53
N PRO A 446 -26.49 -9.10 10.87
CA PRO A 446 -26.68 -9.80 9.57
C PRO A 446 -26.25 -8.98 8.35
N GLY A 447 -26.09 -7.66 8.48
CA GLY A 447 -25.71 -6.72 7.42
C GLY A 447 -24.52 -5.88 7.79
N ALA A 448 -24.36 -4.76 7.10
CA ALA A 448 -23.31 -3.77 7.31
C ALA A 448 -23.84 -2.54 8.06
N GLY A 449 -22.95 -1.75 8.66
CA GLY A 449 -23.30 -0.46 9.29
C GLY A 449 -24.44 -0.58 10.31
N ALA A 450 -25.55 0.14 10.08
CA ALA A 450 -26.71 0.14 10.96
C ALA A 450 -27.40 -1.23 11.09
N ASP A 451 -27.30 -2.09 10.09
CA ASP A 451 -27.90 -3.45 10.10
C ASP A 451 -26.91 -4.52 10.60
N GLY A 452 -25.66 -4.13 10.86
CA GLY A 452 -24.62 -5.00 11.43
C GLY A 452 -24.53 -4.93 12.96
N GLY A 453 -23.37 -5.33 13.47
CA GLY A 453 -22.96 -5.17 14.85
C GLY A 453 -23.59 -6.16 15.85
N ARG A 454 -24.13 -7.29 15.37
CA ARG A 454 -24.67 -8.37 16.23
C ARG A 454 -23.98 -9.68 15.93
N VAL A 455 -23.82 -10.53 16.92
CA VAL A 455 -23.41 -11.93 16.72
C VAL A 455 -24.63 -12.70 16.17
N ILE A 456 -24.47 -13.24 14.95
CA ILE A 456 -25.51 -14.05 14.31
C ILE A 456 -25.24 -15.55 14.45
N PHE A 457 -23.98 -15.94 14.65
CA PHE A 457 -23.56 -17.29 14.98
C PHE A 457 -22.34 -17.26 15.89
N GLN A 458 -22.28 -18.18 16.84
CA GLN A 458 -21.14 -18.49 17.67
C GLN A 458 -21.16 -19.95 18.03
N GLY A 459 -20.09 -20.69 17.75
CA GLY A 459 -20.00 -22.10 18.05
C GLY A 459 -18.86 -22.81 17.33
N PRO A 460 -18.69 -24.12 17.52
CA PRO A 460 -17.75 -24.93 16.75
C PRO A 460 -17.99 -24.80 15.26
N ILE A 461 -16.91 -24.86 14.45
CA ILE A 461 -16.99 -24.61 13.00
C ILE A 461 -17.91 -25.60 12.27
N ASN A 462 -17.98 -26.87 12.72
CA ASN A 462 -18.83 -27.88 12.11
C ASN A 462 -20.33 -27.58 12.25
N GLU A 463 -20.73 -26.84 13.28
CA GLU A 463 -22.11 -26.40 13.46
C GLU A 463 -22.47 -25.24 12.52
N ALA A 464 -21.48 -24.39 12.18
CA ALA A 464 -21.68 -23.26 11.28
C ALA A 464 -22.14 -23.68 9.87
N PHE A 465 -21.68 -24.81 9.37
CA PHE A 465 -22.03 -25.33 8.03
C PHE A 465 -23.54 -25.54 7.85
N HIS A 466 -24.25 -25.80 8.95
CA HIS A 466 -25.69 -26.10 8.96
C HIS A 466 -26.53 -25.08 9.68
N ALA A 467 -25.92 -24.03 10.25
CA ALA A 467 -26.63 -23.00 11.00
C ALA A 467 -27.45 -22.10 10.08
N PRO A 468 -28.80 -22.04 10.23
CA PRO A 468 -29.65 -21.21 9.33
C PRO A 468 -29.35 -19.70 9.42
N ALA A 469 -28.79 -19.25 10.54
CA ALA A 469 -28.44 -17.85 10.76
C ALA A 469 -27.08 -17.48 10.16
N SER A 470 -26.23 -18.46 9.88
CA SER A 470 -24.91 -18.23 9.30
C SER A 470 -25.02 -17.88 7.82
N ARG A 471 -24.41 -16.79 7.42
CA ARG A 471 -24.31 -16.38 6.01
C ARG A 471 -23.11 -17.02 5.32
N ILE A 472 -21.99 -17.20 6.05
CA ILE A 472 -20.78 -17.79 5.52
C ILE A 472 -20.84 -19.33 5.49
N GLY A 473 -21.59 -19.96 6.39
CA GLY A 473 -21.71 -21.41 6.49
C GLY A 473 -22.05 -22.12 5.20
N PRO A 474 -23.07 -21.70 4.43
CA PRO A 474 -23.41 -22.28 3.13
C PRO A 474 -22.27 -22.22 2.10
N TYR A 475 -21.43 -21.17 2.12
CA TYR A 475 -20.25 -21.07 1.24
C TYR A 475 -19.16 -22.03 1.67
N MET A 476 -18.85 -22.13 2.97
CA MET A 476 -17.90 -23.10 3.49
C MET A 476 -18.33 -24.55 3.23
N ALA A 477 -19.64 -24.81 3.29
CA ALA A 477 -20.21 -26.14 2.98
C ALA A 477 -20.26 -26.43 1.47
N GLY A 478 -19.92 -25.47 0.61
CA GLY A 478 -20.02 -25.61 -0.86
C GLY A 478 -21.45 -25.68 -1.41
N VAL A 479 -22.44 -25.40 -0.57
CA VAL A 479 -23.89 -25.39 -0.94
C VAL A 479 -24.23 -24.12 -1.71
N ARG A 480 -23.58 -23.01 -1.38
CA ARG A 480 -23.68 -21.73 -2.07
C ARG A 480 -22.35 -21.36 -2.68
N ARG A 481 -22.38 -20.75 -3.87
CA ARG A 481 -21.19 -20.27 -4.59
C ARG A 481 -21.49 -18.89 -5.18
N VAL A 482 -20.42 -18.15 -5.47
CA VAL A 482 -20.51 -16.95 -6.30
C VAL A 482 -20.70 -17.43 -7.74
N GLU A 483 -21.73 -16.93 -8.41
CA GLU A 483 -22.12 -17.37 -9.74
C GLU A 483 -22.44 -16.16 -10.61
N ARG A 484 -22.17 -16.30 -11.91
CA ARG A 484 -22.59 -15.33 -12.89
C ARG A 484 -24.12 -15.32 -12.99
N ALA A 485 -24.73 -14.13 -13.05
CA ALA A 485 -26.15 -14.04 -13.36
C ALA A 485 -26.42 -14.66 -14.72
N ALA A 486 -27.38 -15.59 -14.81
CA ALA A 486 -27.77 -16.24 -16.04
C ALA A 486 -28.24 -15.19 -17.06
N GLY A 487 -27.38 -14.80 -17.97
CA GLY A 487 -27.67 -13.94 -19.11
C GLY A 487 -27.59 -14.76 -20.42
N GLU A 488 -28.16 -14.27 -21.50
CA GLU A 488 -28.20 -14.92 -22.82
C GLU A 488 -26.80 -15.24 -23.41
N SER A 489 -25.69 -14.94 -22.73
CA SER A 489 -24.30 -15.21 -23.17
C SER A 489 -23.72 -16.54 -22.66
N ASP A 490 -24.52 -17.43 -22.06
CA ASP A 490 -24.06 -18.67 -21.41
C ASP A 490 -23.74 -19.82 -22.39
N GLN A 491 -23.80 -19.55 -23.66
CA GLN A 491 -23.31 -20.48 -24.68
C GLN A 491 -22.04 -19.89 -25.29
N GLY A 492 -20.87 -20.42 -24.85
CA GLY A 492 -19.56 -20.32 -25.51
C GLY A 492 -19.42 -19.11 -26.43
N ALA A 493 -19.58 -17.90 -25.92
CA ALA A 493 -19.52 -16.71 -26.77
C ALA A 493 -18.18 -16.76 -27.48
N ASP A 494 -18.24 -16.81 -28.79
CA ASP A 494 -17.12 -16.89 -29.74
C ASP A 494 -16.15 -15.73 -29.38
N ILE A 495 -15.23 -16.02 -28.44
CA ILE A 495 -14.22 -15.07 -27.95
C ILE A 495 -13.30 -14.71 -29.11
N ASP A 496 -13.10 -15.69 -30.06
CA ASP A 496 -12.28 -15.52 -31.25
C ASP A 496 -12.88 -14.50 -32.25
N GLY A 497 -14.17 -14.22 -32.18
CA GLY A 497 -14.85 -13.25 -33.07
C GLY A 497 -14.86 -11.79 -32.56
N ARG A 498 -14.52 -11.51 -31.30
CA ARG A 498 -14.67 -10.17 -30.69
C ARG A 498 -13.47 -9.24 -30.88
N GLY A 499 -12.36 -9.72 -31.40
CA GLY A 499 -11.07 -9.01 -31.41
C GLY A 499 -10.36 -9.10 -30.06
N ALA A 500 -9.08 -8.89 -30.07
CA ALA A 500 -8.24 -8.93 -28.88
C ALA A 500 -7.28 -7.73 -28.83
N LEU A 501 -7.05 -7.21 -27.65
CA LEU A 501 -5.95 -6.32 -27.36
C LEU A 501 -4.67 -7.16 -27.30
N HIS A 502 -3.64 -6.73 -28.03
CA HIS A 502 -2.36 -7.44 -28.10
C HIS A 502 -1.26 -6.67 -27.39
N LEU A 503 -0.39 -7.37 -26.65
CA LEU A 503 0.80 -6.81 -26.01
C LEU A 503 2.02 -7.72 -26.24
N GLU A 504 3.12 -7.14 -26.72
CA GLU A 504 4.43 -7.78 -26.78
C GLU A 504 5.43 -7.06 -25.87
N THR A 505 6.15 -7.81 -25.03
CA THR A 505 7.17 -7.23 -24.13
C THR A 505 8.52 -7.92 -24.29
N ASN A 506 9.60 -7.12 -24.08
CA ASN A 506 10.92 -7.64 -23.75
C ASN A 506 10.96 -7.98 -22.25
N GLN A 507 12.13 -8.41 -21.77
CA GLN A 507 12.33 -8.68 -20.36
C GLN A 507 12.19 -7.39 -19.51
N ILE A 508 11.42 -7.52 -18.44
CA ILE A 508 11.31 -6.50 -17.38
C ILE A 508 11.30 -7.19 -16.01
N HIS A 509 12.19 -6.81 -15.12
CA HIS A 509 12.39 -7.47 -13.82
C HIS A 509 12.55 -8.99 -14.01
N THR A 510 11.68 -9.78 -13.38
CA THR A 510 11.62 -11.26 -13.52
C THR A 510 10.76 -11.71 -14.68
N VAL A 511 9.91 -10.82 -15.26
CA VAL A 511 9.04 -11.15 -16.39
C VAL A 511 9.89 -11.28 -17.65
N ARG A 512 9.81 -12.45 -18.28
CA ARG A 512 10.53 -12.79 -19.51
C ARG A 512 9.81 -12.19 -20.72
N PRO A 513 10.48 -12.10 -21.89
CA PRO A 513 9.80 -11.70 -23.11
C PRO A 513 8.55 -12.56 -23.34
N LEU A 514 7.41 -11.93 -23.55
CA LEU A 514 6.13 -12.62 -23.77
C LEU A 514 5.24 -11.83 -24.73
N SER A 515 4.28 -12.53 -25.27
CA SER A 515 3.17 -12.02 -26.08
C SER A 515 1.86 -12.51 -25.47
N VAL A 516 0.87 -11.63 -25.35
CA VAL A 516 -0.42 -11.95 -24.76
C VAL A 516 -1.56 -11.23 -25.47
N ASP A 517 -2.66 -11.95 -25.65
CA ASP A 517 -3.92 -11.45 -26.18
C ASP A 517 -4.98 -11.40 -25.10
N ILE A 518 -5.71 -10.29 -25.05
CA ILE A 518 -6.78 -10.04 -24.08
C ILE A 518 -8.07 -9.79 -24.85
N PRO A 519 -9.08 -10.71 -24.77
CA PRO A 519 -10.33 -10.56 -25.49
C PRO A 519 -11.10 -9.31 -25.12
N LEU A 520 -11.64 -8.60 -26.11
CA LEU A 520 -12.45 -7.40 -25.88
C LEU A 520 -13.86 -7.75 -25.41
N GLY A 521 -14.49 -6.83 -24.65
CA GLY A 521 -15.86 -7.00 -24.17
C GLY A 521 -16.05 -8.23 -23.28
N SER A 522 -15.02 -8.60 -22.52
CA SER A 522 -14.99 -9.77 -21.64
C SER A 522 -14.43 -9.44 -20.27
N LEU A 523 -14.62 -10.34 -19.30
CA LEU A 523 -13.93 -10.37 -18.01
C LEU A 523 -12.70 -11.27 -18.13
N THR A 524 -11.53 -10.67 -18.17
CA THR A 524 -10.25 -11.39 -18.16
C THR A 524 -9.62 -11.33 -16.78
N ALA A 525 -9.26 -12.48 -16.19
CA ALA A 525 -8.53 -12.58 -14.94
C ALA A 525 -7.04 -12.88 -15.18
N VAL A 526 -6.14 -12.07 -14.64
CA VAL A 526 -4.71 -12.35 -14.58
C VAL A 526 -4.39 -12.88 -13.19
N THR A 527 -4.00 -14.16 -13.14
CA THR A 527 -3.76 -14.88 -11.87
C THR A 527 -2.36 -15.50 -11.84
N GLY A 528 -2.05 -16.20 -10.76
CA GLY A 528 -0.79 -16.89 -10.55
C GLY A 528 -0.22 -16.62 -9.17
N VAL A 529 0.80 -17.38 -8.76
CA VAL A 529 1.41 -17.28 -7.43
C VAL A 529 1.97 -15.88 -7.14
N SER A 530 2.17 -15.57 -5.84
CA SER A 530 2.76 -14.29 -5.45
C SER A 530 4.17 -14.14 -6.05
N GLY A 531 4.47 -12.94 -6.60
CA GLY A 531 5.76 -12.68 -7.26
C GLY A 531 5.92 -13.29 -8.65
N SER A 532 4.87 -13.84 -9.28
CA SER A 532 4.93 -14.40 -10.65
C SER A 532 4.99 -13.36 -11.78
N GLY A 533 4.82 -12.06 -11.45
CA GLY A 533 4.94 -10.96 -12.41
C GLY A 533 3.62 -10.37 -12.92
N LYS A 534 2.46 -10.70 -12.30
CA LYS A 534 1.12 -10.17 -12.67
C LYS A 534 1.09 -8.64 -12.71
N THR A 535 1.48 -8.00 -11.62
CA THR A 535 1.50 -6.53 -11.48
C THR A 535 2.42 -5.90 -12.53
N THR A 536 3.58 -6.50 -12.77
CA THR A 536 4.54 -6.05 -13.79
C THR A 536 3.95 -6.14 -15.19
N LEU A 537 3.28 -7.25 -15.52
CA LEU A 537 2.61 -7.43 -16.83
C LEU A 537 1.51 -6.40 -17.04
N VAL A 538 0.65 -6.19 -16.03
CA VAL A 538 -0.55 -5.35 -16.20
C VAL A 538 -0.25 -3.88 -15.90
N LEU A 539 0.29 -3.57 -14.71
CA LEU A 539 0.41 -2.18 -14.24
C LEU A 539 1.69 -1.48 -14.73
N GLU A 540 2.78 -2.23 -14.97
CA GLU A 540 4.04 -1.63 -15.43
C GLU A 540 4.24 -1.75 -16.94
N SER A 541 3.55 -2.69 -17.61
CA SER A 541 3.67 -2.89 -19.06
C SER A 541 2.42 -2.48 -19.82
N LEU A 542 1.28 -3.17 -19.63
CA LEU A 542 0.06 -2.99 -20.42
C LEU A 542 -0.55 -1.59 -20.26
N VAL A 543 -0.81 -1.17 -19.02
CA VAL A 543 -1.48 0.12 -18.75
C VAL A 543 -0.65 1.30 -19.22
N PRO A 544 0.68 1.40 -18.95
CA PRO A 544 1.52 2.47 -19.48
C PRO A 544 1.63 2.44 -21.01
N ALA A 545 1.75 1.25 -21.62
CA ALA A 545 1.84 1.12 -23.07
C ALA A 545 0.57 1.62 -23.78
N LEU A 546 -0.61 1.23 -23.29
CA LEU A 546 -1.87 1.69 -23.83
C LEU A 546 -2.05 3.21 -23.66
N ARG A 547 -1.71 3.75 -22.49
CA ARG A 547 -1.76 5.22 -22.26
C ARG A 547 -0.84 5.96 -23.21
N ALA A 548 0.39 5.50 -23.40
CA ALA A 548 1.34 6.07 -24.34
C ALA A 548 0.81 6.00 -25.78
N ARG A 549 0.28 4.84 -26.21
CA ARG A 549 -0.32 4.67 -27.54
C ARG A 549 -1.48 5.63 -27.77
N LEU A 550 -2.39 5.77 -26.80
CA LEU A 550 -3.54 6.68 -26.88
C LEU A 550 -3.15 8.16 -26.87
N ALA A 551 -2.07 8.52 -26.19
CA ALA A 551 -1.53 9.87 -26.16
C ALA A 551 -0.62 10.21 -27.36
N GLY A 552 -0.24 9.23 -28.17
CA GLY A 552 0.75 9.38 -29.25
C GLY A 552 2.19 9.56 -28.71
N GLU A 553 2.46 9.09 -27.51
CA GLU A 553 3.76 9.12 -26.83
C GLU A 553 4.59 7.86 -27.13
N PRO A 554 5.92 7.90 -26.94
CA PRO A 554 6.75 6.70 -27.07
C PRO A 554 6.36 5.61 -26.07
N LEU A 555 6.37 4.33 -26.54
CA LEU A 555 6.11 3.19 -25.66
C LEU A 555 7.20 3.06 -24.59
N PRO A 556 6.87 2.47 -23.42
CA PRO A 556 7.86 2.08 -22.42
C PRO A 556 8.97 1.24 -23.06
N GLY A 557 10.23 1.44 -22.68
CA GLY A 557 11.40 0.85 -23.37
C GLY A 557 11.44 -0.68 -23.39
N HIS A 558 10.69 -1.34 -22.51
CA HIS A 558 10.56 -2.81 -22.48
C HIS A 558 9.34 -3.32 -23.27
N VAL A 559 8.45 -2.46 -23.75
CA VAL A 559 7.32 -2.83 -24.59
C VAL A 559 7.74 -2.77 -26.06
N ARG A 560 7.59 -3.88 -26.77
CA ARG A 560 7.89 -3.98 -28.21
C ARG A 560 6.76 -3.43 -29.04
N ASP A 561 5.55 -3.88 -28.74
CA ASP A 561 4.33 -3.45 -29.44
C ASP A 561 3.10 -3.56 -28.54
N VAL A 562 2.10 -2.75 -28.84
CA VAL A 562 0.77 -2.81 -28.26
C VAL A 562 -0.28 -2.42 -29.32
N ASP A 563 -1.23 -3.33 -29.56
CA ASP A 563 -2.43 -3.03 -30.35
C ASP A 563 -3.62 -2.78 -29.41
N ALA A 564 -4.13 -1.57 -29.43
CA ALA A 564 -5.25 -1.17 -28.57
C ALA A 564 -6.61 -1.72 -29.04
N ALA A 565 -6.70 -2.30 -30.23
CA ALA A 565 -7.89 -2.96 -30.79
C ALA A 565 -9.22 -2.18 -30.57
N GLY A 566 -9.19 -0.84 -30.67
CA GLY A 566 -10.37 0.03 -30.47
C GLY A 566 -10.58 0.54 -29.02
N ILE A 567 -9.73 0.17 -28.08
CA ILE A 567 -9.72 0.83 -26.77
C ILE A 567 -9.35 2.31 -26.94
N SER A 568 -10.16 3.18 -26.38
CA SER A 568 -10.00 4.63 -26.41
C SER A 568 -9.68 5.25 -25.05
N ARG A 569 -9.89 4.48 -23.97
CA ARG A 569 -9.69 4.94 -22.60
C ARG A 569 -9.27 3.78 -21.68
N VAL A 570 -8.35 4.05 -20.76
CA VAL A 570 -7.87 3.09 -19.75
C VAL A 570 -8.11 3.64 -18.35
N ASN A 571 -8.95 2.97 -17.57
CA ASN A 571 -9.26 3.28 -16.19
C ASN A 571 -8.64 2.25 -15.26
N LEU A 572 -7.69 2.68 -14.44
CA LEU A 572 -7.09 1.85 -13.39
C LEU A 572 -7.82 2.07 -12.07
N ILE A 573 -8.33 0.99 -11.50
CA ILE A 573 -9.03 0.94 -10.20
C ILE A 573 -8.18 0.10 -9.24
N ASP A 574 -7.36 0.75 -8.47
CA ASP A 574 -6.45 0.14 -7.50
C ASP A 574 -6.84 0.49 -6.06
N ALA A 575 -6.23 -0.22 -5.08
CA ALA A 575 -6.46 0.00 -3.65
C ALA A 575 -5.72 1.22 -3.07
N THR A 576 -5.11 2.07 -3.91
CA THR A 576 -4.44 3.29 -3.41
C THR A 576 -5.45 4.20 -2.71
N PRO A 577 -5.10 4.80 -1.57
CA PRO A 577 -6.01 5.68 -0.84
C PRO A 577 -6.54 6.82 -1.72
N ILE A 578 -7.82 7.11 -1.58
CA ILE A 578 -8.45 8.26 -2.22
C ILE A 578 -8.11 9.51 -1.44
N GLY A 579 -7.07 10.23 -1.89
CA GLY A 579 -6.62 11.45 -1.23
C GLY A 579 -5.86 11.20 0.07
N VAL A 580 -4.94 12.07 0.37
CA VAL A 580 -4.14 12.06 1.61
C VAL A 580 -4.70 12.97 2.70
N ASN A 581 -5.84 13.66 2.43
CA ASN A 581 -6.38 14.70 3.30
C ASN A 581 -7.74 14.28 3.87
N VAL A 582 -7.87 14.35 5.19
CA VAL A 582 -9.13 14.14 5.94
C VAL A 582 -10.29 15.04 5.47
N ARG A 583 -10.02 16.06 4.66
CA ARG A 583 -11.02 16.93 4.04
C ARG A 583 -11.76 16.28 2.86
N SER A 584 -11.23 15.19 2.29
CA SER A 584 -11.93 14.39 1.29
C SER A 584 -12.90 13.45 2.01
N THR A 585 -14.15 13.44 1.60
CA THR A 585 -15.21 12.56 2.15
C THR A 585 -15.90 11.79 1.03
N VAL A 586 -16.65 10.76 1.38
CA VAL A 586 -17.49 10.00 0.44
C VAL A 586 -18.36 10.94 -0.39
N ALA A 587 -19.01 11.94 0.25
CA ALA A 587 -19.86 12.90 -0.44
C ALA A 587 -19.10 13.85 -1.39
N THR A 588 -17.87 14.27 -1.05
CA THR A 588 -17.07 15.12 -1.92
C THR A 588 -16.53 14.36 -3.11
N TYR A 589 -16.03 13.16 -2.88
CA TYR A 589 -15.42 12.37 -3.95
C TYR A 589 -16.46 11.85 -4.95
N SER A 590 -17.62 11.41 -4.48
CA SER A 590 -18.73 10.97 -5.34
C SER A 590 -19.43 12.13 -6.08
N GLY A 591 -19.21 13.37 -5.65
CA GLY A 591 -19.90 14.56 -6.19
C GLY A 591 -21.30 14.80 -5.62
N VAL A 592 -21.78 14.00 -4.69
CA VAL A 592 -23.07 14.20 -4.01
C VAL A 592 -23.11 15.54 -3.29
N LEU A 593 -22.01 15.93 -2.61
CA LEU A 593 -21.97 17.21 -1.89
C LEU A 593 -22.18 18.43 -2.80
N ASP A 594 -21.72 18.39 -4.03
CA ASP A 594 -21.90 19.53 -4.97
C ASP A 594 -23.37 19.71 -5.35
N GLU A 595 -24.12 18.62 -5.52
CA GLU A 595 -25.57 18.68 -5.76
C GLU A 595 -26.32 19.14 -4.49
N LEU A 596 -25.94 18.67 -3.31
CA LEU A 596 -26.51 19.13 -2.04
C LEU A 596 -26.25 20.63 -1.83
N ARG A 597 -25.05 21.13 -2.04
CA ARG A 597 -24.69 22.55 -1.92
C ARG A 597 -25.57 23.44 -2.83
N ARG A 598 -25.81 23.01 -4.08
CA ARG A 598 -26.69 23.71 -5.00
C ARG A 598 -28.15 23.71 -4.55
N ALA A 599 -28.60 22.59 -3.96
CA ALA A 599 -29.96 22.47 -3.47
C ALA A 599 -30.19 23.32 -2.20
N PHE A 600 -29.27 23.29 -1.25
CA PHE A 600 -29.35 24.08 -0.01
C PHE A 600 -29.27 25.59 -0.27
N ALA A 601 -28.45 26.02 -1.23
CA ALA A 601 -28.39 27.44 -1.61
C ALA A 601 -29.71 27.99 -2.21
N ARG A 602 -30.66 27.13 -2.54
CA ARG A 602 -31.97 27.51 -3.06
C ARG A 602 -33.08 27.57 -2.01
N THR A 603 -32.80 27.21 -0.76
CA THR A 603 -33.75 27.32 0.35
C THR A 603 -34.04 28.78 0.69
N GLU A 604 -35.21 29.06 1.26
CA GLU A 604 -35.58 30.44 1.60
C GLU A 604 -34.65 31.03 2.65
N GLU A 605 -34.20 30.23 3.64
CA GLU A 605 -33.26 30.68 4.67
C GLU A 605 -31.91 31.04 4.08
N ALA A 606 -31.40 30.21 3.13
CA ALA A 606 -30.12 30.48 2.47
C ALA A 606 -30.20 31.75 1.59
N GLN A 607 -31.29 31.94 0.85
CA GLN A 607 -31.51 33.12 0.04
C GLN A 607 -31.62 34.39 0.89
N ALA A 608 -32.39 34.32 1.98
CA ALA A 608 -32.51 35.41 2.95
C ALA A 608 -31.17 35.82 3.57
N ALA A 609 -30.28 34.84 3.80
CA ALA A 609 -28.93 35.06 4.31
C ALA A 609 -27.89 35.38 3.24
N GLY A 610 -28.27 35.44 1.95
CA GLY A 610 -27.36 35.72 0.81
C GLY A 610 -26.33 34.63 0.54
N LEU A 611 -26.60 33.37 0.98
CA LEU A 611 -25.66 32.27 0.90
C LEU A 611 -25.68 31.61 -0.48
N LYS A 612 -24.53 31.58 -1.13
CA LYS A 612 -24.29 30.92 -2.43
C LYS A 612 -23.83 29.47 -2.21
N PRO A 613 -23.86 28.59 -3.24
CA PRO A 613 -23.39 27.20 -3.08
C PRO A 613 -21.97 27.05 -2.50
N GLY A 614 -21.07 28.03 -2.73
CA GLY A 614 -19.74 28.09 -2.14
C GLY A 614 -19.73 28.18 -0.60
N ALA A 615 -20.71 28.84 0.00
CA ALA A 615 -20.81 28.99 1.45
C ALA A 615 -20.98 27.66 2.17
N PHE A 616 -21.60 26.66 1.51
CA PHE A 616 -21.85 25.32 2.03
C PHE A 616 -20.67 24.36 1.87
N SER A 617 -19.48 24.83 1.42
CA SER A 617 -18.27 24.03 1.41
C SER A 617 -17.63 24.04 2.80
N TYR A 618 -17.47 22.89 3.44
CA TYR A 618 -16.71 22.81 4.69
C TYR A 618 -15.20 23.00 4.50
N ASN A 619 -14.69 22.99 3.27
CA ASN A 619 -13.27 23.25 2.96
C ASN A 619 -12.95 24.74 2.86
N THR A 620 -13.85 25.54 2.22
CA THR A 620 -13.58 26.95 1.90
C THR A 620 -14.75 27.88 2.19
N GLY A 621 -15.91 27.34 2.56
CA GLY A 621 -17.14 28.12 2.73
C GLY A 621 -17.25 28.80 4.10
N SER A 622 -18.12 29.82 4.16
CA SER A 622 -18.37 30.58 5.40
C SER A 622 -19.11 29.77 6.49
N LEU A 623 -19.80 28.69 6.12
CA LEU A 623 -20.52 27.82 7.06
C LEU A 623 -19.65 26.72 7.67
N ARG A 624 -18.34 26.65 7.38
CA ARG A 624 -17.43 25.68 7.99
C ARG A 624 -17.26 25.93 9.47
N CYS A 625 -16.94 24.87 10.21
CA CYS A 625 -16.61 25.00 11.64
C CYS A 625 -15.33 25.85 11.80
N PRO A 626 -15.36 26.94 12.56
CA PRO A 626 -14.18 27.79 12.76
C PRO A 626 -13.11 27.14 13.64
N THR A 627 -13.47 26.23 14.55
CA THR A 627 -12.57 25.58 15.52
C THR A 627 -11.68 24.54 14.85
N CYS A 628 -12.24 23.67 14.03
CA CYS A 628 -11.47 22.64 13.32
C CYS A 628 -11.18 23.01 11.86
N ASP A 629 -11.54 24.20 11.40
CA ASP A 629 -11.40 24.67 10.02
C ASP A 629 -11.98 23.67 8.99
N GLY A 630 -13.07 22.97 9.36
CA GLY A 630 -13.78 22.02 8.51
C GLY A 630 -13.17 20.61 8.42
N THR A 631 -12.18 20.26 9.24
CA THR A 631 -11.63 18.89 9.30
C THR A 631 -12.53 17.92 10.06
N GLY A 632 -13.37 18.43 10.99
CA GLY A 632 -14.19 17.62 11.89
C GLY A 632 -13.42 17.10 13.11
N GLN A 633 -12.12 17.23 13.14
CA GLN A 633 -11.23 16.78 14.22
C GLN A 633 -10.17 17.81 14.53
N ILE A 634 -9.57 17.70 15.70
CA ILE A 634 -8.48 18.55 16.19
C ILE A 634 -7.30 17.63 16.44
N THR A 635 -6.18 17.89 15.78
CA THR A 635 -4.92 17.18 16.01
C THR A 635 -4.24 17.80 17.23
N LEU A 636 -4.02 17.02 18.26
CA LEU A 636 -3.25 17.41 19.44
C LEU A 636 -1.80 16.97 19.25
N ASP A 637 -0.90 17.96 19.21
CA ASP A 637 0.55 17.70 19.31
C ASP A 637 0.85 17.26 20.76
N VAL A 638 1.07 15.98 20.96
CA VAL A 638 1.50 15.41 22.24
C VAL A 638 3.00 15.23 22.17
N GLN A 639 3.75 16.22 22.65
CA GLN A 639 5.22 16.20 22.70
C GLN A 639 5.76 14.81 23.07
N PHE A 640 6.61 14.24 22.21
CA PHE A 640 7.23 12.90 22.33
C PHE A 640 6.31 11.67 22.10
N LEU A 641 5.05 11.88 21.70
CA LEU A 641 4.12 10.81 21.27
C LEU A 641 3.60 11.14 19.87
N PRO A 642 3.06 10.15 19.13
CA PRO A 642 2.34 10.45 17.89
C PRO A 642 1.19 11.42 18.15
N ASP A 643 0.95 12.32 17.21
CA ASP A 643 -0.19 13.22 17.22
C ASP A 643 -1.49 12.43 17.43
N VAL A 644 -2.38 12.95 18.26
CA VAL A 644 -3.67 12.33 18.55
C VAL A 644 -4.78 13.18 17.95
N ASP A 645 -5.51 12.60 17.02
CA ASP A 645 -6.71 13.21 16.46
C ASP A 645 -7.91 12.98 17.40
N ILE A 646 -8.53 14.05 17.86
CA ILE A 646 -9.77 14.00 18.65
C ILE A 646 -10.90 14.64 17.87
N GLU A 647 -12.12 14.15 18.06
CA GLU A 647 -13.30 14.76 17.48
C GLU A 647 -13.44 16.22 17.94
N CYS A 648 -13.73 17.13 17.00
CA CYS A 648 -13.91 18.55 17.33
C CYS A 648 -15.07 18.74 18.29
N THR A 649 -14.79 19.35 19.45
CA THR A 649 -15.77 19.58 20.50
C THR A 649 -16.94 20.46 20.08
N ASP A 650 -16.72 21.40 19.15
CA ASP A 650 -17.74 22.35 18.71
C ASP A 650 -18.69 21.77 17.67
N CYS A 651 -18.13 21.15 16.63
CA CYS A 651 -18.93 20.62 15.55
C CYS A 651 -19.27 19.12 15.67
N ARG A 652 -18.64 18.41 16.61
CA ARG A 652 -18.82 16.97 16.83
C ARG A 652 -18.71 16.17 15.53
N GLY A 653 -17.60 16.31 14.84
CA GLY A 653 -17.32 15.63 13.58
C GLY A 653 -18.06 16.16 12.35
N SER A 654 -19.11 17.00 12.50
CA SER A 654 -19.96 17.44 11.39
C SER A 654 -19.26 18.38 10.39
N ARG A 655 -18.09 18.93 10.73
CA ARG A 655 -17.28 19.86 9.90
C ARG A 655 -17.89 21.26 9.70
N TYR A 656 -19.13 21.48 10.13
CA TYR A 656 -19.90 22.70 9.94
C TYR A 656 -20.09 23.48 11.24
N GLY A 657 -20.18 24.80 11.13
CA GLY A 657 -20.57 25.67 12.23
C GLY A 657 -22.07 25.61 12.51
N ALA A 658 -22.50 26.09 13.67
CA ALA A 658 -23.89 26.00 14.13
C ALA A 658 -24.92 26.62 13.15
N GLN A 659 -24.55 27.65 12.41
CA GLN A 659 -25.41 28.28 11.41
C GLN A 659 -25.85 27.33 10.29
N ALA A 660 -25.02 26.37 9.90
CA ALA A 660 -25.36 25.39 8.87
C ALA A 660 -26.53 24.50 9.28
N SER A 661 -26.72 24.26 10.59
CA SER A 661 -27.82 23.48 11.13
C SER A 661 -29.17 24.21 11.12
N GLN A 662 -29.18 25.52 10.96
CA GLN A 662 -30.39 26.34 10.90
C GLN A 662 -31.01 26.34 9.49
N ILE A 663 -30.19 26.09 8.45
CA ILE A 663 -30.64 26.06 7.07
C ILE A 663 -31.17 24.66 6.80
N ARG A 664 -32.45 24.53 6.47
CA ARG A 664 -33.07 23.23 6.30
C ARG A 664 -33.75 23.09 4.94
N ARG A 665 -33.64 21.89 4.40
CA ARG A 665 -34.40 21.45 3.24
C ARG A 665 -35.19 20.20 3.62
N ASP A 666 -36.50 20.21 3.41
CA ASP A 666 -37.41 19.12 3.78
C ASP A 666 -37.23 18.68 5.28
N GLY A 667 -36.97 19.67 6.15
CA GLY A 667 -36.76 19.48 7.58
C GLY A 667 -35.33 19.06 7.98
N LEU A 668 -34.44 18.70 7.05
CA LEU A 668 -33.08 18.23 7.31
C LEU A 668 -32.04 19.34 7.00
N SER A 669 -31.01 19.45 7.85
CA SER A 669 -29.85 20.30 7.59
C SER A 669 -28.78 19.56 6.81
N LEU A 670 -27.87 20.31 6.13
CA LEU A 670 -26.75 19.70 5.41
C LEU A 670 -25.82 18.86 6.33
N PRO A 671 -25.43 19.33 7.53
CA PRO A 671 -24.69 18.49 8.49
C PRO A 671 -25.43 17.19 8.85
N ALA A 672 -26.76 17.23 8.99
CA ALA A 672 -27.54 16.04 9.29
C ALA A 672 -27.50 15.02 8.13
N ILE A 673 -27.61 15.49 6.89
CA ILE A 673 -27.49 14.62 5.70
C ILE A 673 -26.08 14.04 5.59
N MET A 674 -25.04 14.83 5.88
CA MET A 674 -23.65 14.35 5.87
C MET A 674 -23.37 13.26 6.91
N ALA A 675 -24.13 13.22 8.00
CA ALA A 675 -24.02 12.17 9.03
C ALA A 675 -24.81 10.89 8.67
N MET A 676 -25.63 10.91 7.62
CA MET A 676 -26.40 9.75 7.17
C MET A 676 -25.51 8.78 6.39
N SER A 677 -25.88 7.50 6.44
CA SER A 677 -25.41 6.50 5.50
C SER A 677 -25.90 6.82 4.07
N VAL A 678 -25.26 6.24 3.07
CA VAL A 678 -25.70 6.35 1.67
C VAL A 678 -27.15 5.87 1.52
N ASP A 679 -27.55 4.78 2.19
CA ASP A 679 -28.91 4.23 2.14
C ASP A 679 -29.93 5.17 2.78
N GLU A 680 -29.63 5.75 3.94
CA GLU A 680 -30.48 6.77 4.56
C GLU A 680 -30.58 8.04 3.72
N ALA A 681 -29.45 8.50 3.21
CA ALA A 681 -29.38 9.71 2.38
C ALA A 681 -30.18 9.55 1.07
N ARG A 682 -30.25 8.36 0.48
CA ARG A 682 -31.06 8.02 -0.69
C ARG A 682 -32.54 8.39 -0.50
N VAL A 683 -33.04 8.11 0.70
CA VAL A 683 -34.41 8.43 1.08
C VAL A 683 -34.56 9.94 1.37
N ALA A 684 -33.56 10.53 2.03
CA ALA A 684 -33.57 11.93 2.46
C ALA A 684 -33.47 12.93 1.29
N VAL A 685 -32.80 12.57 0.18
CA VAL A 685 -32.58 13.49 -0.96
C VAL A 685 -33.63 13.33 -2.08
N ARG A 686 -34.81 12.82 -1.79
CA ARG A 686 -35.91 12.70 -2.76
C ARG A 686 -36.14 14.02 -3.49
N GLY A 687 -36.24 13.96 -4.84
CA GLY A 687 -36.37 15.14 -5.70
C GLY A 687 -35.08 15.71 -6.23
N LEU A 688 -33.88 15.28 -5.74
CA LEU A 688 -32.59 15.64 -6.31
C LEU A 688 -32.11 14.54 -7.26
N LYS A 689 -32.60 14.53 -8.51
CA LYS A 689 -32.38 13.44 -9.47
C LYS A 689 -30.90 13.01 -9.58
N LYS A 690 -29.98 14.01 -9.67
CA LYS A 690 -28.53 13.69 -9.82
C LYS A 690 -27.92 13.10 -8.55
N ALA A 691 -28.21 13.69 -7.39
CA ALA A 691 -27.75 13.15 -6.12
C ALA A 691 -28.31 11.75 -5.88
N GLY A 692 -29.59 11.54 -6.17
CA GLY A 692 -30.24 10.22 -6.07
C GLY A 692 -29.57 9.16 -6.95
N ALA A 693 -29.26 9.49 -8.20
CA ALA A 693 -28.60 8.56 -9.12
C ALA A 693 -27.17 8.17 -8.63
N ILE A 694 -26.41 9.13 -8.08
CA ILE A 694 -25.09 8.85 -7.51
C ILE A 694 -25.22 7.93 -6.28
N LEU A 695 -26.17 8.22 -5.39
CA LEU A 695 -26.40 7.40 -4.19
C LEU A 695 -26.90 6.00 -4.53
N GLU A 696 -27.74 5.83 -5.56
CA GLU A 696 -28.12 4.52 -6.09
C GLU A 696 -26.91 3.75 -6.61
N THR A 697 -26.02 4.41 -7.34
CA THR A 697 -24.78 3.77 -7.80
C THR A 697 -23.91 3.31 -6.63
N LEU A 698 -23.73 4.14 -5.60
CA LEU A 698 -22.98 3.78 -4.39
C LEU A 698 -23.61 2.59 -3.66
N ALA A 699 -24.94 2.60 -3.48
CA ALA A 699 -25.66 1.49 -2.85
C ALA A 699 -25.54 0.20 -3.68
N GLY A 700 -25.68 0.29 -5.01
CA GLY A 700 -25.51 -0.85 -5.93
C GLY A 700 -24.10 -1.45 -5.91
N LEU A 701 -23.10 -0.68 -5.49
CA LEU A 701 -21.70 -1.15 -5.29
C LEU A 701 -21.46 -1.70 -3.87
N GLY A 702 -22.51 -1.90 -3.06
CA GLY A 702 -22.38 -2.37 -1.69
C GLY A 702 -21.76 -1.36 -0.71
N LEU A 703 -21.84 -0.06 -1.03
CA LEU A 703 -21.36 1.05 -0.18
C LEU A 703 -22.50 1.76 0.57
N GLY A 704 -23.69 1.14 0.62
CA GLY A 704 -24.89 1.70 1.24
C GLY A 704 -24.74 2.08 2.72
N TYR A 705 -23.88 1.38 3.44
CA TYR A 705 -23.60 1.60 4.86
C TYR A 705 -22.63 2.74 5.16
N LEU A 706 -21.82 3.20 4.20
CA LEU A 706 -20.85 4.28 4.40
C LEU A 706 -21.58 5.59 4.69
N THR A 707 -21.06 6.37 5.64
CA THR A 707 -21.61 7.72 5.89
C THR A 707 -21.07 8.70 4.86
N LEU A 708 -21.90 9.65 4.44
CA LEU A 708 -21.50 10.68 3.47
C LEU A 708 -20.34 11.54 3.95
N GLY A 709 -20.26 11.78 5.26
CA GLY A 709 -19.20 12.56 5.93
C GLY A 709 -17.94 11.78 6.21
N GLU A 710 -17.89 10.48 5.96
CA GLU A 710 -16.74 9.64 6.24
C GLU A 710 -15.53 10.08 5.41
N ALA A 711 -14.37 10.19 6.06
CA ALA A 711 -13.14 10.63 5.41
C ALA A 711 -12.59 9.52 4.49
N THR A 712 -12.26 9.86 3.25
CA THR A 712 -11.78 8.86 2.28
C THR A 712 -10.47 8.14 2.69
N PRO A 713 -9.53 8.74 3.45
CA PRO A 713 -8.38 8.01 3.97
C PRO A 713 -8.73 6.92 5.00
N ALA A 714 -9.90 6.99 5.62
CA ALA A 714 -10.36 5.99 6.60
C ALA A 714 -10.96 4.74 5.96
N LEU A 715 -11.29 4.80 4.66
CA LEU A 715 -11.89 3.70 3.92
C LEU A 715 -10.91 2.52 3.78
N SER A 716 -11.44 1.30 3.83
CA SER A 716 -10.68 0.09 3.46
C SER A 716 -10.25 0.13 1.99
N GLY A 717 -9.30 -0.74 1.59
CA GLY A 717 -8.86 -0.82 0.20
C GLY A 717 -10.00 -1.09 -0.77
N GLY A 718 -10.85 -2.07 -0.46
CA GLY A 718 -12.00 -2.43 -1.29
C GLY A 718 -13.10 -1.34 -1.34
N GLU A 719 -13.36 -0.63 -0.23
CA GLU A 719 -14.28 0.52 -0.21
C GLU A 719 -13.78 1.66 -1.10
N ALA A 720 -12.47 1.96 -1.03
CA ALA A 720 -11.85 2.98 -1.86
C ALA A 720 -11.94 2.61 -3.35
N GLN A 721 -11.67 1.35 -3.72
CA GLN A 721 -11.82 0.88 -5.10
C GLN A 721 -13.25 1.01 -5.61
N ARG A 722 -14.23 0.55 -4.84
CA ARG A 722 -15.66 0.65 -5.20
C ARG A 722 -16.12 2.11 -5.31
N LEU A 723 -15.61 3.00 -4.46
CA LEU A 723 -15.90 4.42 -4.54
C LEU A 723 -15.26 5.08 -5.80
N LYS A 724 -14.03 4.65 -6.20
CA LYS A 724 -13.42 5.05 -7.48
C LYS A 724 -14.29 4.60 -8.65
N LEU A 725 -14.72 3.34 -8.62
CA LEU A 725 -15.59 2.78 -9.66
C LEU A 725 -16.91 3.55 -9.78
N ALA A 726 -17.56 3.90 -8.66
CA ALA A 726 -18.78 4.68 -8.66
C ALA A 726 -18.65 5.99 -9.45
N SER A 727 -17.49 6.67 -9.37
CA SER A 727 -17.24 7.92 -10.08
C SER A 727 -17.14 7.75 -11.60
N GLU A 728 -16.83 6.55 -12.09
CA GLU A 728 -16.69 6.23 -13.51
C GLU A 728 -17.97 5.66 -14.12
N MET A 729 -18.86 5.06 -13.34
CA MET A 729 -20.08 4.40 -13.86
C MET A 729 -21.07 5.35 -14.57
N GLY A 730 -21.00 6.63 -14.26
CA GLY A 730 -21.85 7.66 -14.91
C GLY A 730 -21.42 8.04 -16.33
N ARG A 731 -20.30 7.52 -16.84
CA ARG A 731 -19.73 7.85 -18.15
C ARG A 731 -20.08 6.79 -19.20
N ARG A 732 -19.84 7.11 -20.47
CA ARG A 732 -19.94 6.13 -21.56
C ARG A 732 -18.82 5.10 -21.44
N GLN A 733 -19.13 3.81 -21.63
CA GLN A 733 -18.22 2.70 -21.36
C GLN A 733 -17.64 2.06 -22.64
N ASP A 734 -18.24 2.30 -23.81
CA ASP A 734 -17.74 1.78 -25.09
C ASP A 734 -16.26 2.09 -25.31
N GLY A 735 -15.48 1.10 -25.68
CA GLY A 735 -14.05 1.21 -25.92
C GLY A 735 -13.24 1.59 -24.66
N THR A 736 -13.76 1.33 -23.45
CA THR A 736 -13.05 1.55 -22.20
C THR A 736 -12.48 0.24 -21.68
N LEU A 737 -11.19 0.22 -21.35
CA LEU A 737 -10.58 -0.85 -20.57
C LEU A 737 -10.59 -0.45 -19.09
N PHE A 738 -11.26 -1.24 -18.26
CA PHE A 738 -11.15 -1.17 -16.81
C PHE A 738 -10.13 -2.20 -16.32
N VAL A 739 -9.16 -1.75 -15.58
CA VAL A 739 -8.15 -2.60 -14.92
C VAL A 739 -8.34 -2.51 -13.43
N PHE A 740 -8.57 -3.66 -12.79
CA PHE A 740 -8.72 -3.78 -11.34
C PHE A 740 -7.53 -4.54 -10.75
N ASP A 741 -7.00 -4.03 -9.65
CA ASP A 741 -5.93 -4.67 -8.89
C ASP A 741 -6.49 -5.24 -7.59
N GLU A 742 -6.65 -6.57 -7.55
CA GLU A 742 -7.20 -7.35 -6.43
C GLU A 742 -8.51 -6.79 -5.84
N PRO A 743 -9.58 -6.66 -6.65
CA PRO A 743 -10.81 -5.98 -6.21
C PRO A 743 -11.63 -6.77 -5.17
N THR A 744 -11.34 -8.06 -4.94
CA THR A 744 -12.04 -8.90 -3.94
C THR A 744 -11.41 -8.83 -2.55
N ILE A 745 -10.29 -8.08 -2.39
CA ILE A 745 -9.61 -7.97 -1.10
C ILE A 745 -10.57 -7.57 0.02
N GLY A 746 -10.63 -8.40 1.08
CA GLY A 746 -11.43 -8.14 2.28
C GLY A 746 -12.94 -8.23 2.04
N LEU A 747 -13.39 -8.89 0.97
CA LEU A 747 -14.80 -9.06 0.65
C LEU A 747 -15.33 -10.41 1.13
N HIS A 748 -16.49 -10.38 1.74
CA HIS A 748 -17.30 -11.58 1.98
C HIS A 748 -17.81 -12.12 0.62
N PRO A 749 -18.04 -13.44 0.44
CA PRO A 749 -18.57 -13.98 -0.82
C PRO A 749 -19.86 -13.30 -1.32
N ASP A 750 -20.77 -12.87 -0.44
CA ASP A 750 -21.92 -12.05 -0.82
C ASP A 750 -21.51 -10.71 -1.46
N ASP A 751 -20.44 -10.06 -0.96
CA ASP A 751 -19.93 -8.79 -1.50
C ASP A 751 -19.18 -9.05 -2.84
N VAL A 752 -18.50 -10.20 -2.99
CA VAL A 752 -17.91 -10.64 -4.25
C VAL A 752 -18.99 -10.82 -5.32
N GLN A 753 -20.14 -11.39 -4.96
CA GLN A 753 -21.28 -11.52 -5.87
C GLN A 753 -21.78 -10.15 -6.35
N VAL A 754 -21.89 -9.16 -5.45
CA VAL A 754 -22.27 -7.78 -5.81
C VAL A 754 -21.25 -7.18 -6.77
N LEU A 755 -19.96 -7.33 -6.50
CA LEU A 755 -18.89 -6.85 -7.37
C LEU A 755 -18.96 -7.50 -8.75
N LEU A 756 -19.12 -8.82 -8.82
CA LEU A 756 -19.24 -9.56 -10.09
C LEU A 756 -20.39 -9.02 -10.95
N ASN A 757 -21.57 -8.79 -10.35
CA ASN A 757 -22.71 -8.23 -11.07
C ASN A 757 -22.40 -6.84 -11.66
N VAL A 758 -21.62 -6.03 -10.95
CA VAL A 758 -21.20 -4.71 -11.41
C VAL A 758 -20.19 -4.83 -12.57
N LEU A 759 -19.23 -5.76 -12.50
CA LEU A 759 -18.28 -5.99 -13.60
C LEU A 759 -19.03 -6.48 -14.86
N GLN A 760 -20.01 -7.35 -14.71
CA GLN A 760 -20.87 -7.78 -15.80
C GLN A 760 -21.64 -6.62 -16.44
N HIS A 761 -22.22 -5.73 -15.62
CA HIS A 761 -22.90 -4.55 -16.12
C HIS A 761 -22.00 -3.58 -16.91
N LEU A 762 -20.72 -3.46 -16.55
CA LEU A 762 -19.74 -2.70 -17.36
C LEU A 762 -19.53 -3.33 -18.72
N ILE A 763 -19.40 -4.67 -18.77
CA ILE A 763 -19.20 -5.44 -20.02
C ILE A 763 -20.43 -5.30 -20.93
N GLU A 764 -21.64 -5.43 -20.41
CA GLU A 764 -22.88 -5.23 -21.14
C GLU A 764 -22.97 -3.84 -21.78
N ARG A 765 -22.30 -2.85 -21.20
CA ARG A 765 -22.20 -1.47 -21.72
C ARG A 765 -21.02 -1.24 -22.66
N GLY A 766 -20.36 -2.32 -23.10
CA GLY A 766 -19.28 -2.27 -24.09
C GLY A 766 -17.87 -2.05 -23.50
N ALA A 767 -17.69 -2.19 -22.18
CA ALA A 767 -16.37 -2.16 -21.58
C ALA A 767 -15.64 -3.50 -21.72
N THR A 768 -14.30 -3.46 -21.70
CA THR A 768 -13.45 -4.61 -21.44
C THR A 768 -12.96 -4.53 -20.00
N VAL A 769 -13.01 -5.64 -19.27
CA VAL A 769 -12.63 -5.69 -17.86
C VAL A 769 -11.46 -6.66 -17.67
N LEU A 770 -10.37 -6.16 -17.09
CA LEU A 770 -9.20 -6.95 -16.72
C LEU A 770 -9.03 -6.87 -15.19
N VAL A 771 -8.94 -8.02 -14.54
CA VAL A 771 -8.72 -8.10 -13.10
C VAL A 771 -7.42 -8.84 -12.80
N ILE A 772 -6.58 -8.31 -11.90
CA ILE A 772 -5.50 -9.08 -11.27
C ILE A 772 -6.13 -9.71 -10.04
N GLU A 773 -6.15 -11.05 -9.94
CA GLU A 773 -6.92 -11.72 -8.90
C GLU A 773 -6.32 -13.02 -8.38
N HIS A 774 -6.67 -13.32 -7.12
CA HIS A 774 -6.36 -14.59 -6.44
C HIS A 774 -7.64 -15.31 -5.93
N ASP A 775 -8.77 -14.59 -5.88
CA ASP A 775 -10.05 -15.14 -5.45
C ASP A 775 -10.56 -16.16 -6.49
N LEU A 776 -10.72 -17.41 -6.03
CA LEU A 776 -11.11 -18.51 -6.91
C LEU A 776 -12.55 -18.38 -7.44
N ASP A 777 -13.43 -17.73 -6.67
CA ASP A 777 -14.82 -17.56 -7.06
C ASP A 777 -14.92 -16.55 -8.22
N LEU A 778 -14.18 -15.44 -8.14
CA LEU A 778 -14.12 -14.49 -9.26
C LEU A 778 -13.41 -15.08 -10.48
N ILE A 779 -12.31 -15.82 -10.29
CA ILE A 779 -11.56 -16.47 -11.38
C ILE A 779 -12.45 -17.49 -12.11
N ARG A 780 -13.26 -18.30 -11.39
CA ARG A 780 -14.23 -19.23 -11.99
C ARG A 780 -15.31 -18.54 -12.83
N CYS A 781 -15.62 -17.29 -12.50
CA CYS A 781 -16.62 -16.48 -13.20
C CYS A 781 -16.03 -15.66 -14.37
N ALA A 782 -14.72 -15.70 -14.60
CA ALA A 782 -14.09 -15.01 -15.72
C ALA A 782 -14.40 -15.66 -17.07
N ASP A 783 -14.39 -14.87 -18.15
CA ASP A 783 -14.49 -15.39 -19.52
C ASP A 783 -13.15 -15.95 -19.99
N TRP A 784 -12.06 -15.30 -19.57
CA TRP A 784 -10.69 -15.64 -19.95
C TRP A 784 -9.76 -15.50 -18.74
N VAL A 785 -8.80 -16.40 -18.63
CA VAL A 785 -7.80 -16.39 -17.55
C VAL A 785 -6.40 -16.46 -18.15
N ILE A 786 -5.51 -15.64 -17.63
CA ILE A 786 -4.08 -15.65 -17.91
C ILE A 786 -3.36 -16.02 -16.61
N ASP A 787 -2.80 -17.23 -16.56
CA ASP A 787 -2.10 -17.74 -15.36
C ASP A 787 -0.59 -17.54 -15.51
N MET A 788 -0.02 -16.76 -14.61
CA MET A 788 1.41 -16.47 -14.59
C MET A 788 2.13 -17.33 -13.55
N GLY A 789 3.30 -17.84 -13.93
CA GLY A 789 4.07 -18.72 -13.05
C GLY A 789 5.30 -19.31 -13.71
N PRO A 790 5.63 -20.58 -13.36
CA PRO A 790 4.96 -21.47 -12.36
C PRO A 790 5.21 -21.07 -10.91
N GLY A 791 6.32 -20.39 -10.62
CA GLY A 791 6.72 -19.92 -9.29
C GLY A 791 6.75 -18.41 -9.18
N GLY A 792 7.30 -17.88 -8.08
CA GLY A 792 7.64 -16.47 -7.87
C GLY A 792 9.09 -16.15 -8.25
N GLY A 793 9.42 -14.88 -8.43
CA GLY A 793 10.78 -14.44 -8.74
C GLY A 793 11.32 -15.00 -10.05
N MET A 794 12.55 -15.53 -10.05
CA MET A 794 13.22 -16.07 -11.25
C MET A 794 12.54 -17.32 -11.85
N GLU A 795 11.78 -18.04 -11.04
CA GLU A 795 10.98 -19.20 -11.51
C GLU A 795 9.67 -18.76 -12.16
N GLY A 796 9.25 -17.51 -11.93
CA GLY A 796 8.05 -16.90 -12.52
C GLY A 796 8.29 -16.23 -13.86
N GLY A 797 7.47 -15.23 -14.12
CA GLY A 797 7.62 -14.31 -15.25
C GLY A 797 7.25 -14.90 -16.61
N ARG A 798 6.44 -15.96 -16.63
CA ARG A 798 5.93 -16.59 -17.86
C ARG A 798 4.42 -16.78 -17.78
N ILE A 799 3.76 -16.82 -18.92
CA ILE A 799 2.40 -17.31 -19.01
C ILE A 799 2.48 -18.84 -19.03
N VAL A 800 1.90 -19.47 -18.00
CA VAL A 800 1.86 -20.94 -17.87
C VAL A 800 0.68 -21.53 -18.60
N ALA A 801 -0.45 -20.82 -18.54
CA ALA A 801 -1.69 -21.21 -19.22
C ALA A 801 -2.51 -19.95 -19.53
N GLN A 802 -3.28 -20.02 -20.60
CA GLN A 802 -4.33 -19.05 -20.93
C GLN A 802 -5.51 -19.76 -21.56
N GLY A 803 -6.71 -19.27 -21.31
CA GLY A 803 -7.94 -19.89 -21.78
C GLY A 803 -9.10 -19.64 -20.84
N THR A 804 -10.17 -20.42 -21.01
CA THR A 804 -11.31 -20.41 -20.09
C THR A 804 -10.89 -20.94 -18.70
N PRO A 805 -11.62 -20.65 -17.61
CA PRO A 805 -11.35 -21.25 -16.29
C PRO A 805 -11.26 -22.79 -16.34
N THR A 806 -12.03 -23.44 -17.21
CA THR A 806 -11.99 -24.89 -17.42
C THR A 806 -10.68 -25.35 -18.05
N ASP A 807 -10.14 -24.58 -19.02
CA ASP A 807 -8.85 -24.88 -19.64
C ASP A 807 -7.71 -24.75 -18.63
N ILE A 808 -7.76 -23.73 -17.77
CA ILE A 808 -6.79 -23.54 -16.69
C ILE A 808 -6.87 -24.70 -15.68
N ALA A 809 -8.08 -25.10 -15.28
CA ALA A 809 -8.28 -26.22 -14.37
C ALA A 809 -7.74 -27.55 -14.95
N ALA A 810 -7.83 -27.75 -16.26
CA ALA A 810 -7.31 -28.93 -16.95
C ALA A 810 -5.78 -28.94 -17.11
N ASN A 811 -5.11 -27.76 -17.03
CA ASN A 811 -3.68 -27.66 -17.24
C ASN A 811 -2.90 -28.09 -15.97
N GLU A 812 -2.10 -29.14 -16.07
CA GLU A 812 -1.30 -29.69 -14.96
C GLU A 812 -0.16 -28.76 -14.52
N ALA A 813 0.35 -27.93 -15.42
CA ALA A 813 1.41 -26.97 -15.11
C ALA A 813 0.90 -25.75 -14.33
N SER A 814 -0.41 -25.49 -14.37
CA SER A 814 -1.05 -24.38 -13.66
C SER A 814 -1.17 -24.68 -12.16
N VAL A 815 -0.54 -23.85 -11.34
CA VAL A 815 -0.70 -23.93 -9.88
C VAL A 815 -2.12 -23.47 -9.50
N THR A 816 -2.63 -22.40 -10.09
CA THR A 816 -4.00 -21.92 -9.91
C THR A 816 -5.03 -22.96 -10.32
N GLY A 817 -4.80 -23.65 -11.44
CA GLY A 817 -5.68 -24.70 -11.98
C GLY A 817 -5.97 -25.83 -10.99
N ARG A 818 -5.01 -26.18 -10.13
CA ARG A 818 -5.20 -27.19 -9.08
C ARG A 818 -6.29 -26.85 -8.08
N TYR A 819 -6.52 -25.56 -7.83
CA TYR A 819 -7.53 -25.04 -6.90
C TYR A 819 -8.87 -24.71 -7.58
N LEU A 820 -8.89 -24.67 -8.92
CA LEU A 820 -10.12 -24.52 -9.71
C LEU A 820 -10.87 -25.84 -9.95
N ARG A 821 -10.19 -26.97 -9.81
CA ARG A 821 -10.71 -28.36 -9.99
C ARG A 821 -11.81 -28.75 -9.01
#